data_51a1384f7e75a4763f0cc362074eeb40
#
_entry.id   51a1384f7e75a4763f0cc362074eeb40
#
_cell.length_a   1.000
_cell.length_b   1.000
_cell.length_c   1.000
_cell.angle_alpha   90.00
_cell.angle_beta   90.00
_cell.angle_gamma   90.00
#
_symmetry.space_group_name_H-M   'P 1'
#
loop_
_entity.id
_entity.type
_entity.pdbx_description
1 polymer ?
#
loop_
_entity_poly.entity_id
_entity_poly.type
_entity_poly.pdbx_seq_one_letter_code
_entity_poly.pdbx_strand_id
1 'polypeptide(L)'
;MTPLFSHAGRSAATATQTWRRCWATLCFATGLLSGGAGRAAQNSPFGPPLAGSGDVRRTVVKRTLLMGSAAPLTPVDDRAGFGLPQEAAEPAEIFEGTLTLKQTASNGNFSLLAEIFGLVSDADSPWKHLPPTEITFVQSGSHLIPAQQGLVITGSPVWNYIIGPGRVWREREDDGYTRASFPFALVQRNQNCVHNGEMAFLFSNRRKPNISNVYYQVTQETCYPMKFNLWGVVGATYTPRSMANARTIAARQAQEFSRRMPSKSWSELANDFQKSGIDGTRFLAAYQHPQEVTTYGMVAQGIHYSAGCPTRFGEYAYCEEMRLPSYSIAKSAFAGVALMRLGQLYGAGVYAQRIKDYVPEYKEGGNWEATTFNNVSDMASGNYNLPGYEADEDSPAMDRFLVAEDRKTKLKTAFAIHHQFVTPGTKWVYQSSATFILTQAMNAYLQQKQGTKADLFHMVRDDVYVPLHVSQGGLTTLRTDNSPRGAPSGYYGLFLSKDDIAKIASFLNDGSGVLDGIPVLDPRRLKEALLRGPDPAAAGVRVEGSKLTSLLGRPGDGRGSAASDSRRYVHGLWGRYLGVEEFPQFSCSFWVAFMSGYGGNLVALLPNGTVFYSFSDGNEFPWLGAVTELAKLAPACP
;
A
#
# COMPACT_ATOMS: atom_id res chain seq x y z
N MET A 1 29.67 -33.37 -56.99
CA MET A 1 29.12 -34.59 -57.56
C MET A 1 27.83 -34.92 -56.86
N THR A 2 26.73 -34.55 -57.45
CA THR A 2 25.39 -35.11 -57.31
C THR A 2 25.36 -36.41 -58.15
N PRO A 3 24.43 -37.36 -58.00
CA PRO A 3 23.01 -37.25 -57.84
C PRO A 3 22.32 -38.31 -56.97
N LEU A 4 21.09 -38.15 -56.52
CA LEU A 4 19.75 -38.33 -57.10
C LEU A 4 18.94 -39.56 -56.58
N PHE A 5 17.64 -39.31 -56.31
CA PHE A 5 16.42 -40.15 -56.31
C PHE A 5 16.10 -41.02 -55.10
N SER A 6 14.87 -41.23 -54.65
CA SER A 6 13.53 -40.75 -54.99
C SER A 6 12.48 -41.34 -54.03
N HIS A 7 11.37 -40.59 -53.84
CA HIS A 7 9.98 -40.98 -53.63
C HIS A 7 9.52 -42.02 -52.56
N ALA A 8 8.68 -41.64 -51.69
CA ALA A 8 7.18 -41.78 -51.58
C ALA A 8 6.79 -41.54 -50.13
N GLY A 9 6.00 -40.65 -49.69
CA GLY A 9 4.60 -40.38 -50.03
C GLY A 9 3.65 -41.09 -49.07
N ARG A 10 3.16 -40.38 -48.02
CA ARG A 10 1.76 -40.48 -47.56
C ARG A 10 1.45 -39.43 -46.51
N SER A 11 0.37 -38.74 -46.78
CA SER A 11 -0.38 -37.79 -46.04
C SER A 11 -0.74 -38.19 -44.59
N ALA A 12 -0.65 -37.25 -43.66
CA ALA A 12 -1.47 -37.24 -42.44
C ALA A 12 -1.95 -35.81 -42.17
N ALA A 13 -3.22 -35.71 -41.96
CA ALA A 13 -4.05 -34.55 -41.94
C ALA A 13 -3.73 -33.55 -40.81
N THR A 14 -3.70 -32.30 -41.15
CA THR A 14 -3.78 -31.12 -40.27
C THR A 14 -5.20 -31.01 -39.70
N ALA A 15 -5.32 -31.17 -38.39
CA ALA A 15 -6.51 -30.80 -37.64
C ALA A 15 -6.36 -29.37 -37.12
N THR A 16 -6.86 -28.40 -37.88
CA THR A 16 -7.10 -27.03 -37.41
C THR A 16 -8.35 -26.99 -36.56
N GLN A 17 -8.21 -26.82 -35.26
CA GLN A 17 -9.33 -26.50 -34.37
C GLN A 17 -9.64 -25.00 -34.47
N THR A 18 -10.66 -24.67 -35.22
CA THR A 18 -11.33 -23.37 -35.27
C THR A 18 -12.21 -23.19 -34.03
N TRP A 19 -11.86 -22.23 -33.18
CA TRP A 19 -12.72 -21.75 -32.11
C TRP A 19 -13.86 -20.91 -32.71
N ARG A 20 -15.07 -21.43 -32.70
CA ARG A 20 -16.29 -20.71 -33.03
C ARG A 20 -16.66 -19.79 -31.86
N ARG A 21 -16.67 -18.49 -32.13
CA ARG A 21 -17.30 -17.46 -31.30
C ARG A 21 -18.83 -17.63 -31.39
N CYS A 22 -19.48 -17.98 -30.28
CA CYS A 22 -20.94 -17.86 -30.15
C CYS A 22 -21.28 -16.39 -29.87
N TRP A 23 -21.85 -15.70 -30.83
CA TRP A 23 -22.56 -14.44 -30.65
C TRP A 23 -24.00 -14.78 -30.27
N ALA A 24 -24.40 -14.48 -29.04
CA ALA A 24 -25.80 -14.49 -28.64
C ALA A 24 -26.46 -13.20 -29.11
N THR A 25 -27.24 -13.28 -30.15
CA THR A 25 -28.10 -12.18 -30.65
C THR A 25 -29.30 -12.08 -29.71
N LEU A 26 -29.39 -11.06 -28.88
CA LEU A 26 -30.62 -10.73 -28.15
C LEU A 26 -31.52 -9.89 -29.06
N CYS A 27 -32.66 -10.46 -29.43
CA CYS A 27 -33.75 -9.73 -30.07
C CYS A 27 -34.37 -8.73 -29.07
N PHE A 28 -34.30 -7.43 -29.38
CA PHE A 28 -35.07 -6.40 -28.69
C PHE A 28 -36.51 -6.38 -29.25
N ALA A 29 -37.45 -6.74 -28.41
CA ALA A 29 -38.86 -6.45 -28.63
C ALA A 29 -39.11 -4.98 -28.21
N THR A 30 -39.48 -4.14 -29.14
CA THR A 30 -39.92 -2.76 -28.91
C THR A 30 -41.32 -2.77 -28.29
N GLY A 31 -41.38 -2.56 -26.99
CA GLY A 31 -42.62 -2.23 -26.28
C GLY A 31 -42.58 -0.77 -25.86
N LEU A 32 -43.30 0.08 -26.56
CA LEU A 32 -43.60 1.44 -26.13
C LEU A 32 -44.51 1.40 -24.89
N LEU A 33 -43.98 1.75 -23.73
CA LEU A 33 -44.77 2.18 -22.59
C LEU A 33 -44.18 3.47 -22.01
N SER A 34 -44.93 4.53 -22.19
CA SER A 34 -44.78 5.81 -21.54
C SER A 34 -44.97 5.66 -20.03
N GLY A 35 -44.07 6.19 -19.23
CA GLY A 35 -44.29 6.41 -17.81
C GLY A 35 -43.11 6.03 -16.94
N GLY A 36 -42.42 6.98 -16.35
CA GLY A 36 -41.62 6.79 -15.14
C GLY A 36 -40.15 7.20 -15.21
N ALA A 37 -39.90 8.49 -15.17
CA ALA A 37 -38.57 9.05 -14.91
C ALA A 37 -38.10 8.86 -13.43
N GLY A 38 -38.53 7.76 -12.78
CA GLY A 38 -38.33 7.56 -11.34
C GLY A 38 -37.51 6.32 -10.92
N ARG A 39 -37.04 5.49 -11.85
CA ARG A 39 -36.41 4.19 -11.47
C ARG A 39 -34.92 4.00 -11.81
N ALA A 40 -34.27 4.96 -12.47
CA ALA A 40 -32.85 4.85 -12.81
C ALA A 40 -31.89 5.30 -11.69
N ALA A 41 -32.39 5.89 -10.59
CA ALA A 41 -31.57 6.48 -9.53
C ALA A 41 -31.20 5.51 -8.39
N GLN A 42 -31.78 4.30 -8.33
CA GLN A 42 -31.63 3.42 -7.15
C GLN A 42 -30.43 2.46 -7.20
N ASN A 43 -29.66 2.37 -8.30
CA ASN A 43 -28.54 1.45 -8.45
C ASN A 43 -27.25 2.12 -8.98
N SER A 44 -26.99 3.37 -8.61
CA SER A 44 -25.70 3.98 -8.90
C SER A 44 -24.62 3.32 -8.01
N PRO A 45 -23.50 2.83 -8.56
CA PRO A 45 -22.38 2.29 -7.76
C PRO A 45 -21.72 3.37 -6.89
N PHE A 46 -22.09 4.63 -7.08
CA PHE A 46 -21.68 5.78 -6.27
C PHE A 46 -22.67 6.12 -5.16
N GLY A 47 -23.65 5.27 -4.92
CA GLY A 47 -24.73 5.53 -3.97
C GLY A 47 -25.86 6.42 -4.50
N PRO A 48 -26.89 6.72 -3.68
CA PRO A 48 -27.98 7.59 -4.07
C PRO A 48 -27.53 9.04 -4.20
N PRO A 49 -28.27 9.87 -4.97
CA PRO A 49 -28.08 11.32 -4.98
C PRO A 49 -28.13 11.94 -3.59
N LEU A 50 -27.43 13.06 -3.40
CA LEU A 50 -27.46 13.80 -2.14
C LEU A 50 -28.83 14.44 -1.94
N ALA A 51 -29.51 14.13 -0.84
CA ALA A 51 -30.86 14.56 -0.55
C ALA A 51 -30.92 15.77 0.42
N GLY A 52 -29.76 16.29 0.85
CA GLY A 52 -29.70 17.40 1.80
C GLY A 52 -30.22 18.73 1.22
N SER A 53 -30.62 19.65 2.10
CA SER A 53 -31.14 20.98 1.74
C SER A 53 -30.05 21.96 1.25
N GLY A 54 -28.77 21.65 1.54
CA GLY A 54 -27.64 22.56 1.39
C GLY A 54 -27.52 23.57 2.54
N ASP A 55 -28.35 23.48 3.58
CA ASP A 55 -28.29 24.33 4.78
C ASP A 55 -27.15 23.87 5.72
N VAL A 56 -25.94 24.00 5.26
CA VAL A 56 -24.73 23.66 6.03
C VAL A 56 -24.20 24.91 6.71
N ARG A 57 -24.11 24.88 8.05
CA ARG A 57 -23.47 25.94 8.84
C ARG A 57 -22.00 25.59 9.07
N ARG A 58 -21.13 26.13 8.23
CA ARG A 58 -19.71 25.93 8.39
C ARG A 58 -19.10 26.85 9.45
N THR A 59 -18.37 26.25 10.36
CA THR A 59 -17.52 26.97 11.33
C THR A 59 -16.11 27.21 10.76
N VAL A 60 -15.62 26.30 9.92
CA VAL A 60 -14.28 26.30 9.32
C VAL A 60 -14.36 26.13 7.79
N VAL A 61 -13.29 26.43 7.07
CA VAL A 61 -13.18 26.38 5.60
C VAL A 61 -14.39 27.05 4.91
N LYS A 62 -14.75 28.23 5.42
CA LYS A 62 -15.84 29.04 4.87
C LYS A 62 -15.50 29.56 3.46
N ARG A 63 -16.52 29.96 2.69
CA ARG A 63 -16.35 30.64 1.40
C ARG A 63 -15.37 31.82 1.48
N THR A 64 -15.45 32.63 2.56
CA THR A 64 -14.55 33.78 2.76
C THR A 64 -13.06 33.37 2.85
N LEU A 65 -12.74 32.22 3.44
CA LEU A 65 -11.39 31.66 3.45
C LEU A 65 -10.95 31.24 2.03
N LEU A 66 -11.79 30.51 1.31
CA LEU A 66 -11.47 30.01 -0.03
C LEU A 66 -11.36 31.14 -1.06
N MET A 67 -12.12 32.21 -0.91
CA MET A 67 -12.01 33.41 -1.76
C MET A 67 -10.93 34.39 -1.31
N GLY A 68 -10.42 34.23 -0.09
CA GLY A 68 -9.33 35.03 0.48
C GLY A 68 -7.95 34.46 0.17
N SER A 69 -6.91 35.17 0.63
CA SER A 69 -5.51 34.82 0.42
C SER A 69 -4.75 34.43 1.69
N ALA A 70 -5.38 34.51 2.85
CA ALA A 70 -4.75 34.23 4.14
C ALA A 70 -5.24 32.89 4.71
N ALA A 71 -4.30 32.05 5.15
CA ALA A 71 -4.62 30.83 5.89
C ALA A 71 -5.00 31.15 7.35
N PRO A 72 -5.77 30.27 8.02
CA PRO A 72 -5.97 30.33 9.46
C PRO A 72 -4.61 30.24 10.21
N LEU A 73 -4.54 30.78 11.42
CA LEU A 73 -3.34 30.73 12.27
C LEU A 73 -2.99 29.29 12.68
N THR A 74 -3.99 28.42 12.80
CA THR A 74 -3.85 27.00 13.17
C THR A 74 -4.58 26.12 12.16
N PRO A 75 -4.25 24.83 12.03
CA PRO A 75 -5.06 23.87 11.32
C PRO A 75 -6.49 23.83 11.86
N VAL A 76 -7.42 23.39 11.04
CA VAL A 76 -8.84 23.24 11.39
C VAL A 76 -9.16 21.78 11.64
N ASP A 77 -10.34 21.50 12.23
CA ASP A 77 -10.85 20.13 12.32
C ASP A 77 -11.02 19.53 10.90
N ASP A 78 -10.35 18.43 10.62
CA ASP A 78 -10.26 17.83 9.27
C ASP A 78 -11.65 17.41 8.77
N ARG A 79 -12.42 16.70 9.59
CA ARG A 79 -13.76 16.25 9.18
C ARG A 79 -14.71 17.40 8.92
N ALA A 80 -14.70 18.41 9.78
CA ALA A 80 -15.55 19.60 9.61
C ALA A 80 -15.09 20.45 8.41
N GLY A 81 -13.79 20.46 8.10
CA GLY A 81 -13.22 21.21 6.99
C GLY A 81 -13.49 20.59 5.63
N PHE A 82 -13.29 19.28 5.51
CA PHE A 82 -13.20 18.59 4.22
C PHE A 82 -14.26 17.52 4.00
N GLY A 83 -14.88 17.00 5.07
CA GLY A 83 -15.90 15.96 4.98
C GLY A 83 -17.18 16.44 4.30
N LEU A 84 -17.89 15.50 3.67
CA LEU A 84 -19.22 15.71 3.11
C LEU A 84 -20.21 15.87 4.26
N PRO A 85 -20.89 17.03 4.41
CA PRO A 85 -21.89 17.23 5.45
C PRO A 85 -23.17 16.41 5.18
N GLN A 86 -23.91 16.08 6.23
CA GLN A 86 -25.19 15.38 6.11
C GLN A 86 -26.21 16.20 5.30
N GLU A 87 -26.23 17.51 5.49
CA GLU A 87 -27.15 18.42 4.80
C GLU A 87 -26.66 18.92 3.43
N ALA A 88 -25.60 18.29 2.89
CA ALA A 88 -25.08 18.60 1.56
C ALA A 88 -26.13 18.34 0.48
N ALA A 89 -26.33 19.29 -0.42
CA ALA A 89 -27.22 19.14 -1.57
C ALA A 89 -26.44 18.66 -2.82
N GLU A 90 -27.17 18.09 -3.79
CA GLU A 90 -26.58 17.70 -5.08
C GLU A 90 -25.79 18.87 -5.70
N PRO A 91 -24.64 18.57 -6.34
CA PRO A 91 -23.84 19.58 -7.02
C PRO A 91 -24.65 20.28 -8.12
N ALA A 92 -24.54 21.61 -8.18
CA ALA A 92 -25.23 22.41 -9.18
C ALA A 92 -24.56 22.38 -10.55
N GLU A 93 -23.26 22.05 -10.57
CA GLU A 93 -22.42 22.07 -11.76
C GLU A 93 -21.47 20.85 -11.74
N ILE A 94 -20.97 20.50 -12.91
CA ILE A 94 -20.06 19.35 -13.09
C ILE A 94 -18.63 19.88 -13.21
N PHE A 95 -17.72 19.29 -12.46
CA PHE A 95 -16.28 19.48 -12.62
C PHE A 95 -15.72 18.46 -13.61
N GLU A 96 -15.27 18.92 -14.76
CA GLU A 96 -14.55 18.09 -15.73
C GLU A 96 -13.43 18.92 -16.36
N GLY A 97 -12.18 18.48 -16.20
CA GLY A 97 -11.01 19.20 -16.70
C GLY A 97 -9.85 19.21 -15.71
N THR A 98 -8.98 20.20 -15.84
CA THR A 98 -7.72 20.29 -15.11
C THR A 98 -7.74 21.38 -14.04
N LEU A 99 -7.45 20.98 -12.82
CA LEU A 99 -7.08 21.84 -11.69
C LEU A 99 -5.56 21.98 -11.69
N THR A 100 -5.05 23.20 -11.83
CA THR A 100 -3.63 23.51 -11.71
C THR A 100 -3.38 24.23 -10.40
N LEU A 101 -2.56 23.65 -9.53
CA LEU A 101 -2.09 24.25 -8.28
C LEU A 101 -0.79 25.00 -8.54
N LYS A 102 -0.72 26.24 -8.10
CA LYS A 102 0.47 27.08 -8.17
C LYS A 102 1.43 26.75 -7.04
N GLN A 103 2.66 27.23 -7.12
CA GLN A 103 3.62 27.06 -6.03
C GLN A 103 3.17 27.81 -4.76
N THR A 104 3.33 27.18 -3.59
CA THR A 104 2.84 27.71 -2.31
C THR A 104 3.83 28.62 -1.56
N ALA A 105 4.82 29.19 -2.22
CA ALA A 105 5.98 29.81 -1.58
C ALA A 105 5.72 30.88 -0.49
N SER A 106 4.47 31.35 -0.28
CA SER A 106 4.26 32.45 0.66
C SER A 106 3.02 32.37 1.55
N ASN A 107 2.07 31.49 1.30
CA ASN A 107 0.78 31.50 2.01
C ASN A 107 0.46 30.20 2.79
N GLY A 108 1.48 29.38 3.04
CA GLY A 108 1.38 28.18 3.85
C GLY A 108 2.01 28.36 5.22
N ASN A 109 1.50 27.62 6.17
CA ASN A 109 2.05 27.49 7.51
C ASN A 109 2.64 26.10 7.66
N PHE A 110 3.72 26.00 8.43
CA PHE A 110 4.42 24.75 8.72
C PHE A 110 4.79 24.69 10.20
N SER A 111 4.49 23.56 10.83
CA SER A 111 4.89 23.30 12.23
C SER A 111 5.59 21.95 12.29
N LEU A 112 6.90 21.95 12.46
CA LEU A 112 7.70 20.75 12.66
C LEU A 112 7.44 20.17 14.05
N LEU A 113 7.11 18.89 14.15
CA LEU A 113 6.86 18.17 15.40
C LEU A 113 8.02 17.25 15.76
N ALA A 114 8.56 16.54 14.78
CA ALA A 114 9.73 15.67 14.95
C ALA A 114 10.49 15.55 13.63
N GLU A 115 11.82 15.50 13.69
CA GLU A 115 12.68 15.24 12.55
C GLU A 115 14.07 14.81 13.06
N ILE A 116 14.49 13.60 12.69
CA ILE A 116 15.67 12.95 13.27
C ILE A 116 16.95 13.09 12.42
N PHE A 117 16.84 13.65 11.20
CA PHE A 117 17.94 13.70 10.25
C PHE A 117 18.47 15.12 9.96
N GLY A 118 17.89 16.17 10.52
CA GLY A 118 18.30 17.57 10.27
C GLY A 118 18.01 18.07 8.85
N LEU A 119 16.94 17.56 8.20
CA LEU A 119 16.61 17.85 6.79
C LEU A 119 15.86 19.17 6.59
N VAL A 120 15.22 19.69 7.64
CA VAL A 120 14.38 20.89 7.58
C VAL A 120 15.09 22.05 8.24
N SER A 121 16.05 22.67 7.55
CA SER A 121 16.98 23.64 8.15
C SER A 121 16.60 25.11 7.99
N ASP A 122 15.90 25.51 6.93
CA ASP A 122 15.66 26.92 6.59
C ASP A 122 14.20 27.20 6.18
N ALA A 123 13.89 28.48 5.99
CA ALA A 123 12.54 28.93 5.63
C ALA A 123 12.09 28.42 4.24
N ASP A 124 13.04 28.32 3.31
CA ASP A 124 12.80 27.96 1.91
C ASP A 124 12.93 26.45 1.65
N SER A 125 13.07 25.65 2.71
CA SER A 125 13.19 24.20 2.62
C SER A 125 12.02 23.60 1.81
N PRO A 126 12.29 22.79 0.77
CA PRO A 126 11.24 22.17 -0.05
C PRO A 126 10.31 21.25 0.74
N TRP A 127 10.70 20.85 1.94
CA TRP A 127 9.87 20.08 2.86
C TRP A 127 8.62 20.83 3.33
N LYS A 128 8.70 22.18 3.37
CA LYS A 128 7.64 23.07 3.88
C LYS A 128 6.61 23.48 2.83
N HIS A 129 6.74 23.00 1.60
CA HIS A 129 5.94 23.50 0.48
C HIS A 129 5.28 22.38 -0.29
N LEU A 130 4.01 22.60 -0.69
CA LEU A 130 3.36 21.74 -1.68
C LEU A 130 4.00 21.97 -3.07
N PRO A 131 4.37 20.91 -3.80
CA PRO A 131 4.82 21.06 -5.19
C PRO A 131 3.68 21.60 -6.07
N PRO A 132 3.96 22.45 -7.06
CA PRO A 132 3.00 22.78 -8.10
C PRO A 132 2.65 21.51 -8.89
N THR A 133 1.38 21.37 -9.26
CA THR A 133 0.91 20.18 -9.99
C THR A 133 -0.35 20.46 -10.79
N GLU A 134 -0.61 19.62 -11.77
CA GLU A 134 -1.84 19.58 -12.56
C GLU A 134 -2.59 18.28 -12.27
N ILE A 135 -3.84 18.41 -11.89
CA ILE A 135 -4.71 17.28 -11.55
C ILE A 135 -5.92 17.33 -12.48
N THR A 136 -6.09 16.32 -13.29
CA THR A 136 -7.28 16.19 -14.13
C THR A 136 -8.32 15.36 -13.39
N PHE A 137 -9.54 15.90 -13.30
CA PHE A 137 -10.68 15.23 -12.69
C PHE A 137 -11.83 15.03 -13.65
N VAL A 138 -12.62 14.00 -13.38
CA VAL A 138 -13.97 13.80 -13.90
C VAL A 138 -14.92 13.69 -12.70
N GLN A 139 -16.17 14.10 -12.90
CA GLN A 139 -17.21 13.98 -11.87
C GLN A 139 -18.24 12.94 -12.28
N SER A 140 -18.71 12.15 -11.32
CA SER A 140 -19.86 11.24 -11.46
C SER A 140 -20.74 11.34 -10.22
N GLY A 141 -21.94 11.89 -10.39
CA GLY A 141 -22.78 12.27 -9.26
C GLY A 141 -22.06 13.24 -8.32
N SER A 142 -22.00 12.92 -7.05
CA SER A 142 -21.28 13.69 -6.03
C SER A 142 -19.81 13.25 -5.84
N HIS A 143 -19.24 12.45 -6.74
CA HIS A 143 -17.85 12.00 -6.64
C HIS A 143 -16.96 12.75 -7.61
N LEU A 144 -15.81 13.21 -7.11
CA LEU A 144 -14.73 13.84 -7.86
C LEU A 144 -13.62 12.82 -8.05
N ILE A 145 -13.36 12.38 -9.27
CA ILE A 145 -12.52 11.23 -9.57
C ILE A 145 -11.27 11.70 -10.32
N PRO A 146 -10.06 11.56 -9.76
CA PRO A 146 -8.84 11.91 -10.47
C PRO A 146 -8.59 10.91 -11.62
N ALA A 147 -8.19 11.44 -12.76
CA ALA A 147 -7.88 10.63 -13.94
C ALA A 147 -6.63 9.75 -13.72
N GLN A 148 -5.68 10.24 -12.93
CA GLN A 148 -4.51 9.52 -12.45
C GLN A 148 -4.58 9.38 -10.93
N GLN A 149 -4.55 8.15 -10.42
CA GLN A 149 -4.63 7.84 -8.99
C GLN A 149 -3.36 7.21 -8.42
N GLY A 150 -2.45 6.72 -9.26
CA GLY A 150 -1.13 6.26 -8.83
C GLY A 150 -0.19 7.42 -8.52
N LEU A 151 1.10 7.11 -8.38
CA LEU A 151 2.14 8.09 -8.08
C LEU A 151 2.22 9.17 -9.16
N VAL A 152 2.02 10.41 -8.77
CA VAL A 152 2.19 11.62 -9.60
C VAL A 152 3.57 12.20 -9.29
N ILE A 153 4.48 12.03 -10.24
CA ILE A 153 5.85 12.55 -10.12
C ILE A 153 5.83 14.06 -10.34
N THR A 154 6.46 14.80 -9.43
CA THR A 154 6.55 16.26 -9.47
C THR A 154 7.99 16.72 -9.74
N GLY A 155 8.17 18.04 -9.95
CA GLY A 155 9.48 18.68 -10.01
C GLY A 155 10.12 18.92 -8.63
N SER A 156 9.46 18.59 -7.53
CA SER A 156 10.01 18.75 -6.18
C SER A 156 11.18 17.79 -5.95
N PRO A 157 12.24 18.22 -5.28
CA PRO A 157 13.31 17.31 -4.86
C PRO A 157 12.85 16.34 -3.75
N VAL A 158 11.70 16.58 -3.12
CA VAL A 158 11.25 15.85 -1.92
C VAL A 158 9.93 15.12 -2.14
N TRP A 159 8.90 15.80 -2.68
CA TRP A 159 7.53 15.32 -2.66
C TRP A 159 7.00 14.94 -4.03
N ASN A 160 6.36 13.79 -4.09
CA ASN A 160 5.41 13.39 -5.12
C ASN A 160 3.99 13.36 -4.51
N TYR A 161 2.95 13.16 -5.34
CA TYR A 161 1.58 13.01 -4.87
C TYR A 161 1.01 11.63 -5.21
N ILE A 162 0.03 11.22 -4.39
CA ILE A 162 -1.03 10.30 -4.78
C ILE A 162 -2.34 11.02 -4.50
N ILE A 163 -3.21 11.12 -5.51
CA ILE A 163 -4.49 11.82 -5.40
C ILE A 163 -5.60 10.79 -5.32
N GLY A 164 -6.41 10.87 -4.27
CA GLY A 164 -7.56 9.99 -4.08
C GLY A 164 -8.87 10.59 -4.63
N PRO A 165 -9.91 9.76 -4.80
CA PRO A 165 -11.24 10.22 -5.16
C PRO A 165 -11.85 11.05 -4.03
N GLY A 166 -12.46 12.16 -4.40
CA GLY A 166 -13.07 13.13 -3.49
C GLY A 166 -14.59 13.25 -3.67
N ARG A 167 -15.13 14.34 -3.16
CA ARG A 167 -16.57 14.63 -3.18
C ARG A 167 -16.85 16.02 -3.74
N VAL A 168 -18.04 16.17 -4.29
CA VAL A 168 -18.58 17.42 -4.84
C VAL A 168 -20.01 17.59 -4.35
N TRP A 169 -20.35 18.79 -3.88
CA TRP A 169 -21.69 19.08 -3.34
C TRP A 169 -21.99 20.59 -3.36
N ARG A 170 -23.19 20.96 -3.01
CA ARG A 170 -23.62 22.35 -2.90
C ARG A 170 -24.01 22.72 -1.46
N GLU A 171 -23.57 23.90 -1.03
CA GLU A 171 -23.99 24.55 0.21
C GLU A 171 -24.58 25.94 -0.11
N ARG A 172 -25.59 26.39 0.66
CA ARG A 172 -26.18 27.70 0.43
C ARG A 172 -25.22 28.86 0.71
N GLU A 173 -24.39 28.72 1.73
CA GLU A 173 -23.37 29.71 2.12
C GLU A 173 -22.28 29.92 1.06
N ASP A 174 -22.17 29.03 0.08
CA ASP A 174 -21.20 29.14 -1.02
C ASP A 174 -21.71 30.06 -2.17
N ASP A 175 -22.87 30.69 -1.99
CA ASP A 175 -23.42 31.71 -2.91
C ASP A 175 -23.45 31.24 -4.36
N GLY A 176 -23.93 30.01 -4.59
CA GLY A 176 -24.09 29.40 -5.92
C GLY A 176 -22.84 28.83 -6.56
N TYR A 177 -21.72 28.80 -5.87
CA TYR A 177 -20.60 27.95 -6.22
C TYR A 177 -20.86 26.49 -5.81
N THR A 178 -20.23 25.58 -6.49
CA THR A 178 -20.18 24.16 -6.10
C THR A 178 -18.88 23.91 -5.33
N ARG A 179 -18.99 23.21 -4.21
CA ARG A 179 -17.85 22.85 -3.36
C ARG A 179 -17.28 21.51 -3.78
N ALA A 180 -15.97 21.41 -3.74
CA ALA A 180 -15.25 20.16 -3.94
C ALA A 180 -14.21 19.96 -2.83
N SER A 181 -14.01 18.71 -2.45
CA SER A 181 -12.94 18.31 -1.54
C SER A 181 -12.39 16.95 -1.96
N PHE A 182 -11.08 16.75 -1.78
CA PHE A 182 -10.43 15.48 -2.13
C PHE A 182 -9.21 15.21 -1.24
N PRO A 183 -8.89 13.91 -0.99
CA PRO A 183 -7.69 13.51 -0.28
C PRO A 183 -6.48 13.48 -1.20
N PHE A 184 -5.32 13.74 -0.62
CA PHE A 184 -4.04 13.51 -1.25
C PHE A 184 -3.02 12.97 -0.25
N ALA A 185 -1.99 12.31 -0.74
CA ALA A 185 -0.83 11.95 0.04
C ALA A 185 0.41 12.65 -0.53
N LEU A 186 1.18 13.31 0.32
CA LEU A 186 2.57 13.66 0.03
C LEU A 186 3.41 12.41 0.26
N VAL A 187 4.06 11.97 -0.79
CA VAL A 187 4.92 10.80 -0.80
C VAL A 187 6.35 11.25 -0.97
N GLN A 188 7.20 10.90 -0.03
CA GLN A 188 8.61 11.23 -0.13
C GLN A 188 9.27 10.54 -1.33
N ARG A 189 10.00 11.30 -2.15
CA ARG A 189 10.52 10.88 -3.46
C ARG A 189 11.35 9.60 -3.44
N ASN A 190 12.24 9.44 -2.48
CA ASN A 190 13.17 8.29 -2.40
C ASN A 190 13.05 7.54 -1.07
N GLN A 191 11.96 7.74 -0.36
CA GLN A 191 11.65 7.07 0.90
C GLN A 191 10.17 6.72 0.93
N ASN A 192 9.78 5.82 1.81
CA ASN A 192 8.39 5.36 1.86
C ASN A 192 7.52 6.14 2.87
N CYS A 193 7.97 7.31 3.34
CA CYS A 193 7.16 8.18 4.19
C CYS A 193 5.93 8.72 3.45
N VAL A 194 4.81 8.76 4.15
CA VAL A 194 3.54 9.30 3.65
C VAL A 194 2.97 10.30 4.64
N HIS A 195 2.60 11.47 4.15
CA HIS A 195 1.86 12.49 4.89
C HIS A 195 0.53 12.70 4.18
N ASN A 196 -0.56 12.29 4.82
CA ASN A 196 -1.90 12.39 4.25
C ASN A 196 -2.49 13.78 4.50
N GLY A 197 -3.14 14.32 3.50
CA GLY A 197 -3.77 15.63 3.55
C GLY A 197 -5.05 15.70 2.73
N GLU A 198 -5.72 16.81 2.85
CA GLU A 198 -7.00 17.10 2.23
C GLU A 198 -6.98 18.47 1.57
N MET A 199 -7.73 18.62 0.49
CA MET A 199 -7.90 19.88 -0.24
C MET A 199 -9.37 20.19 -0.40
N ALA A 200 -9.74 21.49 -0.31
CA ALA A 200 -11.07 21.97 -0.56
C ALA A 200 -11.05 23.25 -1.37
N PHE A 201 -12.01 23.41 -2.29
CA PHE A 201 -12.16 24.57 -3.15
C PHE A 201 -13.61 24.76 -3.60
N LEU A 202 -13.89 25.93 -4.18
CA LEU A 202 -15.15 26.26 -4.82
C LEU A 202 -14.95 26.44 -6.32
N PHE A 203 -15.88 25.95 -7.13
CA PHE A 203 -15.83 26.17 -8.58
C PHE A 203 -17.19 26.54 -9.15
N SER A 204 -17.17 27.20 -10.33
CA SER A 204 -18.35 27.45 -11.11
C SER A 204 -17.99 27.53 -12.60
N ASN A 205 -18.79 26.93 -13.46
CA ASN A 205 -18.67 27.05 -14.90
C ASN A 205 -19.31 28.34 -15.45
N ARG A 206 -20.01 29.09 -14.62
CA ARG A 206 -20.82 30.28 -14.99
C ARG A 206 -20.31 31.56 -14.39
N ARG A 207 -19.58 31.51 -13.27
CA ARG A 207 -19.14 32.68 -12.51
C ARG A 207 -17.67 33.02 -12.76
N LYS A 208 -17.29 34.23 -12.36
CA LYS A 208 -15.89 34.68 -12.31
C LYS A 208 -15.55 35.15 -10.90
N PRO A 209 -14.45 34.73 -10.32
CA PRO A 209 -13.53 33.71 -10.85
C PRO A 209 -14.23 32.35 -10.98
N ASN A 210 -13.82 31.51 -11.93
CA ASN A 210 -14.40 30.16 -12.11
C ASN A 210 -13.89 29.14 -11.08
N ILE A 211 -12.91 29.50 -10.27
CA ILE A 211 -12.38 28.72 -9.16
C ILE A 211 -11.91 29.65 -8.05
N SER A 212 -12.07 29.22 -6.81
CA SER A 212 -11.46 29.83 -5.64
C SER A 212 -9.98 29.44 -5.51
N ASN A 213 -9.29 29.97 -4.52
CA ASN A 213 -8.10 29.33 -4.00
C ASN A 213 -8.44 27.94 -3.43
N VAL A 214 -7.43 27.08 -3.27
CA VAL A 214 -7.54 25.76 -2.64
C VAL A 214 -6.98 25.87 -1.23
N TYR A 215 -7.80 25.59 -0.23
CA TYR A 215 -7.31 25.35 1.13
C TYR A 215 -6.83 23.91 1.23
N TYR A 216 -5.65 23.71 1.80
CA TYR A 216 -5.03 22.40 2.00
C TYR A 216 -4.59 22.24 3.45
N GLN A 217 -4.58 20.99 3.93
CA GLN A 217 -4.13 20.64 5.27
C GLN A 217 -3.54 19.25 5.30
N VAL A 218 -2.38 19.11 5.96
CA VAL A 218 -1.69 17.85 6.28
C VAL A 218 -1.47 17.85 7.77
N THR A 219 -2.13 16.95 8.48
CA THR A 219 -2.12 16.85 9.94
C THR A 219 -1.99 15.41 10.44
N GLN A 220 -1.67 14.51 9.53
CA GLN A 220 -1.44 13.09 9.78
C GLN A 220 -0.34 12.58 8.88
N GLU A 221 0.49 11.72 9.40
CA GLU A 221 1.48 10.96 8.66
C GLU A 221 1.54 9.50 9.14
N THR A 222 2.17 8.66 8.31
CA THR A 222 2.75 7.39 8.70
C THR A 222 4.23 7.46 8.34
N CYS A 223 5.00 8.13 9.19
CA CYS A 223 6.39 8.49 8.96
C CYS A 223 7.10 8.74 10.28
N TYR A 224 7.69 7.70 10.87
CA TYR A 224 8.40 7.81 12.15
C TYR A 224 9.49 8.90 12.16
N PRO A 225 10.36 9.04 11.12
CA PRO A 225 11.46 9.98 11.18
C PRO A 225 11.08 11.45 10.97
N MET A 226 9.87 11.74 10.50
CA MET A 226 9.48 13.12 10.21
C MET A 226 7.98 13.33 10.44
N LYS A 227 7.64 14.21 11.36
CA LYS A 227 6.25 14.55 11.73
C LYS A 227 6.07 16.06 11.65
N PHE A 228 5.04 16.52 10.98
CA PHE A 228 4.73 17.95 10.86
C PHE A 228 3.26 18.22 10.58
N ASN A 229 2.83 19.46 10.84
CA ASN A 229 1.60 20.01 10.28
C ASN A 229 1.96 20.98 9.14
N LEU A 230 1.23 20.88 8.04
CA LEU A 230 1.35 21.77 6.90
C LEU A 230 -0.05 22.18 6.44
N TRP A 231 -0.37 23.48 6.42
CA TRP A 231 -1.67 23.96 6.01
C TRP A 231 -1.59 25.32 5.37
N GLY A 232 -2.58 25.67 4.53
CA GLY A 232 -2.56 26.97 3.88
C GLY A 232 -3.56 27.10 2.76
N VAL A 233 -3.41 28.22 2.06
CA VAL A 233 -4.20 28.56 0.87
C VAL A 233 -3.26 28.65 -0.32
N VAL A 234 -3.56 27.93 -1.39
CA VAL A 234 -2.79 27.95 -2.64
C VAL A 234 -3.64 28.48 -3.79
N GLY A 235 -3.08 29.37 -4.59
CA GLY A 235 -3.71 29.83 -5.81
C GLY A 235 -3.91 28.70 -6.81
N ALA A 236 -5.06 28.68 -7.47
CA ALA A 236 -5.40 27.67 -8.44
C ALA A 236 -5.93 28.26 -9.75
N THR A 237 -5.88 27.48 -10.82
CA THR A 237 -6.63 27.73 -12.05
C THR A 237 -7.41 26.48 -12.44
N TYR A 238 -8.61 26.69 -13.00
CA TYR A 238 -9.45 25.61 -13.52
C TYR A 238 -9.63 25.80 -15.02
N THR A 239 -9.25 24.78 -15.77
CA THR A 239 -9.42 24.69 -17.21
C THR A 239 -10.47 23.63 -17.51
N PRO A 240 -11.75 24.02 -17.72
CA PRO A 240 -12.80 23.09 -18.10
C PRO A 240 -12.45 22.40 -19.44
N ARG A 241 -12.61 21.10 -19.49
CA ARG A 241 -12.38 20.32 -20.72
C ARG A 241 -13.14 19.00 -20.64
N SER A 242 -13.97 18.73 -21.64
CA SER A 242 -14.59 17.42 -21.77
C SER A 242 -13.55 16.34 -22.08
N MET A 243 -13.66 15.22 -21.40
CA MET A 243 -12.72 14.10 -21.50
C MET A 243 -13.37 12.92 -22.20
N ALA A 244 -12.80 12.50 -23.33
CA ALA A 244 -13.30 11.37 -24.13
C ALA A 244 -13.39 10.06 -23.31
N ASN A 245 -12.55 9.89 -22.28
CA ASN A 245 -12.51 8.71 -21.42
C ASN A 245 -13.18 8.90 -20.04
N ALA A 246 -13.94 9.98 -19.83
CA ALA A 246 -14.60 10.27 -18.55
C ALA A 246 -15.45 9.10 -18.05
N ARG A 247 -16.25 8.48 -18.92
CA ARG A 247 -17.06 7.31 -18.58
C ARG A 247 -16.22 6.11 -18.15
N THR A 248 -15.09 5.88 -18.78
CA THR A 248 -14.17 4.77 -18.44
C THR A 248 -13.54 5.01 -17.06
N ILE A 249 -13.13 6.25 -16.77
CA ILE A 249 -12.57 6.62 -15.45
C ILE A 249 -13.64 6.41 -14.36
N ALA A 250 -14.85 6.93 -14.58
CA ALA A 250 -15.95 6.76 -13.63
C ALA A 250 -16.32 5.28 -13.42
N ALA A 251 -16.42 4.49 -14.51
CA ALA A 251 -16.74 3.07 -14.42
C ALA A 251 -15.67 2.28 -13.65
N ARG A 252 -14.38 2.60 -13.84
CA ARG A 252 -13.28 1.98 -13.10
C ARG A 252 -13.37 2.29 -11.60
N GLN A 253 -13.65 3.55 -11.24
CA GLN A 253 -13.83 3.93 -9.84
C GLN A 253 -15.04 3.25 -9.21
N ALA A 254 -16.14 3.17 -9.93
CA ALA A 254 -17.34 2.47 -9.51
C ALA A 254 -17.07 0.98 -9.24
N GLN A 255 -16.31 0.35 -10.13
CA GLN A 255 -15.89 -1.04 -9.96
C GLN A 255 -15.00 -1.20 -8.72
N GLU A 256 -14.04 -0.31 -8.48
CA GLU A 256 -13.20 -0.33 -7.29
C GLU A 256 -14.06 -0.27 -6.01
N PHE A 257 -14.99 0.69 -5.92
CA PHE A 257 -15.87 0.80 -4.76
C PHE A 257 -16.75 -0.44 -4.55
N SER A 258 -17.29 -1.02 -5.63
CA SER A 258 -18.12 -2.23 -5.55
C SER A 258 -17.34 -3.51 -5.17
N ARG A 259 -16.01 -3.46 -5.28
CA ARG A 259 -15.10 -4.57 -5.01
C ARG A 259 -14.32 -4.41 -3.71
N ARG A 260 -14.64 -3.41 -2.90
CA ARG A 260 -14.13 -3.34 -1.52
C ARG A 260 -14.63 -4.52 -0.72
N MET A 261 -13.82 -4.97 0.23
CA MET A 261 -14.25 -6.02 1.16
C MET A 261 -15.49 -5.58 1.93
N PRO A 262 -16.41 -6.49 2.23
CA PRO A 262 -17.45 -6.21 3.22
C PRO A 262 -16.81 -5.70 4.50
N SER A 263 -17.19 -4.49 4.94
CA SER A 263 -16.53 -3.84 6.06
C SER A 263 -17.51 -3.41 7.13
N LYS A 264 -17.03 -3.42 8.38
CA LYS A 264 -17.74 -2.94 9.56
C LYS A 264 -16.83 -2.03 10.39
N SER A 265 -17.44 -1.14 11.16
CA SER A 265 -16.73 -0.32 12.13
C SER A 265 -16.12 -1.21 13.21
N TRP A 266 -14.96 -0.80 13.73
CA TRP A 266 -14.33 -1.45 14.89
C TRP A 266 -15.26 -1.57 16.11
N SER A 267 -16.15 -0.62 16.31
CA SER A 267 -17.13 -0.61 17.40
C SER A 267 -18.17 -1.73 17.31
N GLU A 268 -18.38 -2.34 16.13
CA GLU A 268 -19.32 -3.45 15.94
C GLU A 268 -18.72 -4.81 16.30
N LEU A 269 -17.37 -4.88 16.43
CA LEU A 269 -16.63 -6.12 16.67
C LEU A 269 -17.15 -6.92 17.89
N ALA A 270 -17.29 -6.24 19.03
CA ALA A 270 -17.72 -6.86 20.27
C ALA A 270 -19.14 -7.44 20.18
N ASN A 271 -20.03 -6.78 19.44
CA ASN A 271 -21.41 -7.23 19.23
C ASN A 271 -21.46 -8.46 18.32
N ASP A 272 -20.71 -8.43 17.20
CA ASP A 272 -20.72 -9.52 16.23
C ASP A 272 -20.09 -10.81 16.82
N PHE A 273 -19.09 -10.65 17.68
CA PHE A 273 -18.39 -11.79 18.31
C PHE A 273 -18.64 -11.90 19.83
N GLN A 274 -19.82 -11.50 20.30
CA GLN A 274 -20.18 -11.53 21.73
C GLN A 274 -19.91 -12.88 22.40
N LYS A 275 -20.20 -13.99 21.72
CA LYS A 275 -20.02 -15.35 22.26
C LYS A 275 -18.55 -15.73 22.43
N SER A 276 -17.63 -15.15 21.69
CA SER A 276 -16.18 -15.43 21.80
C SER A 276 -15.52 -14.70 22.95
N GLY A 277 -16.16 -13.64 23.48
CA GLY A 277 -15.58 -12.79 24.50
C GLY A 277 -14.39 -11.96 24.02
N ILE A 278 -14.37 -11.62 22.71
CA ILE A 278 -13.35 -10.72 22.15
C ILE A 278 -13.49 -9.32 22.76
N ASP A 279 -12.36 -8.71 23.07
CA ASP A 279 -12.29 -7.35 23.63
C ASP A 279 -11.47 -6.44 22.69
N GLY A 280 -12.16 -5.59 21.95
CA GLY A 280 -11.54 -4.67 20.99
C GLY A 280 -10.54 -3.69 21.62
N THR A 281 -10.63 -3.42 22.92
CA THR A 281 -9.72 -2.49 23.62
C THR A 281 -8.34 -3.10 23.86
N ARG A 282 -8.24 -4.42 23.87
CA ARG A 282 -6.98 -5.14 24.13
C ARG A 282 -6.03 -5.18 22.94
N PHE A 283 -6.51 -4.89 21.74
CA PHE A 283 -5.67 -4.91 20.54
C PHE A 283 -4.54 -3.89 20.59
N LEU A 284 -4.78 -2.73 21.17
CA LEU A 284 -3.78 -1.68 21.33
C LEU A 284 -3.29 -1.48 22.78
N ALA A 285 -3.75 -2.31 23.72
CA ALA A 285 -3.46 -2.11 25.15
C ALA A 285 -1.96 -2.14 25.52
N ALA A 286 -1.13 -2.74 24.70
CA ALA A 286 0.31 -2.80 24.91
C ALA A 286 1.11 -1.70 24.20
N TYR A 287 0.47 -0.82 23.42
CA TYR A 287 1.12 0.37 22.87
C TYR A 287 1.38 1.39 23.98
N GLN A 288 2.60 1.92 24.02
CA GLN A 288 2.96 2.99 24.96
C GLN A 288 2.41 4.34 24.46
N HIS A 289 2.38 4.51 23.13
CA HIS A 289 1.92 5.71 22.45
C HIS A 289 0.78 5.39 21.45
N PRO A 290 -0.41 4.97 21.93
CA PRO A 290 -1.53 4.58 21.06
C PRO A 290 -2.01 5.74 20.17
N GLN A 291 -1.75 7.00 20.52
CA GLN A 291 -2.05 8.17 19.71
C GLN A 291 -1.19 8.28 18.45
N GLU A 292 -0.10 7.52 18.35
CA GLU A 292 0.76 7.43 17.16
C GLU A 292 0.36 6.31 16.21
N VAL A 293 -0.71 5.57 16.54
CA VAL A 293 -1.31 4.58 15.63
C VAL A 293 -2.19 5.30 14.62
N THR A 294 -1.76 5.27 13.37
CA THR A 294 -2.50 5.87 12.23
C THR A 294 -3.86 5.21 12.04
N THR A 295 -3.88 3.89 11.98
CA THR A 295 -5.09 3.07 11.86
C THR A 295 -4.75 1.60 12.12
N TYR A 296 -5.78 0.81 12.43
CA TYR A 296 -5.66 -0.63 12.60
C TYR A 296 -6.96 -1.33 12.19
N GLY A 297 -6.88 -2.63 12.01
CA GLY A 297 -8.04 -3.44 11.65
C GLY A 297 -7.73 -4.92 11.68
N MET A 298 -8.78 -5.71 11.45
CA MET A 298 -8.70 -7.15 11.33
C MET A 298 -9.64 -7.69 10.25
N VAL A 299 -9.33 -8.88 9.76
CA VAL A 299 -10.25 -9.63 8.91
C VAL A 299 -10.62 -10.94 9.61
N ALA A 300 -11.91 -11.18 9.74
CA ALA A 300 -12.45 -12.44 10.25
C ALA A 300 -13.71 -12.79 9.46
N GLN A 301 -13.86 -14.07 9.10
CA GLN A 301 -15.03 -14.59 8.38
C GLN A 301 -15.38 -13.80 7.10
N GLY A 302 -14.35 -13.26 6.42
CA GLY A 302 -14.53 -12.47 5.19
C GLY A 302 -14.99 -11.03 5.40
N ILE A 303 -15.11 -10.56 6.65
CA ILE A 303 -15.48 -9.18 7.00
C ILE A 303 -14.25 -8.43 7.51
N HIS A 304 -14.06 -7.24 7.00
CA HIS A 304 -13.00 -6.32 7.40
C HIS A 304 -13.50 -5.36 8.49
N TYR A 305 -13.09 -5.55 9.74
CA TYR A 305 -13.33 -4.64 10.85
C TYR A 305 -12.20 -3.63 10.93
N SER A 306 -12.50 -2.34 10.76
CA SER A 306 -11.45 -1.32 10.77
C SER A 306 -11.76 -0.16 11.69
N ALA A 307 -10.70 0.36 12.32
CA ALA A 307 -10.75 1.59 13.10
C ALA A 307 -10.86 2.82 12.20
N GLY A 308 -11.19 3.97 12.80
CA GLY A 308 -11.08 5.27 12.16
C GLY A 308 -9.64 5.65 11.84
N CYS A 309 -9.47 6.83 11.28
CA CYS A 309 -8.17 7.40 10.94
C CYS A 309 -8.02 8.73 11.68
N PRO A 310 -7.63 8.71 12.97
CA PRO A 310 -7.46 9.94 13.73
C PRO A 310 -6.31 10.77 13.18
N THR A 311 -6.48 12.08 13.23
CA THR A 311 -5.43 13.05 12.96
C THR A 311 -5.20 13.90 14.21
N ARG A 312 -4.23 14.79 14.19
CA ARG A 312 -4.02 15.76 15.29
C ARG A 312 -5.16 16.81 15.40
N PHE A 313 -5.99 16.91 14.36
CA PHE A 313 -7.10 17.87 14.29
C PHE A 313 -8.42 17.19 13.86
N GLY A 314 -8.82 16.17 14.60
CA GLY A 314 -10.06 15.43 14.37
C GLY A 314 -9.88 14.18 13.51
N GLU A 315 -10.97 13.69 12.93
CA GLU A 315 -10.96 12.50 12.08
C GLU A 315 -10.66 12.88 10.63
N TYR A 316 -9.78 12.15 9.98
CA TYR A 316 -9.51 12.28 8.55
C TYR A 316 -10.79 12.02 7.73
N ALA A 317 -11.23 12.97 6.93
CA ALA A 317 -12.52 12.87 6.26
C ALA A 317 -12.60 11.77 5.19
N TYR A 318 -11.45 11.32 4.70
CA TYR A 318 -11.32 10.31 3.64
C TYR A 318 -10.56 9.06 4.11
N CYS A 319 -10.92 8.54 5.28
CA CYS A 319 -10.21 7.42 5.93
C CYS A 319 -10.09 6.18 5.04
N GLU A 320 -11.07 5.90 4.16
CA GLU A 320 -11.01 4.78 3.22
C GLU A 320 -10.03 5.00 2.05
N GLU A 321 -9.62 6.24 1.80
CA GLU A 321 -8.68 6.63 0.74
C GLU A 321 -7.27 6.93 1.27
N MET A 322 -7.09 6.91 2.59
CA MET A 322 -5.82 7.19 3.25
C MET A 322 -4.73 6.24 2.72
N ARG A 323 -3.56 6.80 2.40
CA ARG A 323 -2.42 5.99 1.93
C ARG A 323 -1.50 5.64 3.09
N LEU A 324 -1.22 4.36 3.19
CA LEU A 324 -0.38 3.75 4.21
C LEU A 324 0.88 3.20 3.53
N PRO A 325 2.07 3.61 3.96
CA PRO A 325 3.32 3.14 3.37
C PRO A 325 3.62 1.72 3.82
N SER A 326 4.07 0.88 2.90
CA SER A 326 4.44 -0.48 3.25
C SER A 326 5.70 -0.58 4.08
N TYR A 327 6.66 0.31 3.87
CA TYR A 327 8.03 0.07 4.29
C TYR A 327 8.43 -1.39 4.00
N SER A 328 9.06 -2.09 4.93
CA SER A 328 9.53 -3.45 4.74
C SER A 328 8.44 -4.52 4.55
N ILE A 329 7.16 -4.21 4.76
CA ILE A 329 6.04 -5.07 4.36
C ILE A 329 6.13 -5.41 2.85
N ALA A 330 6.72 -4.53 2.02
CA ALA A 330 6.94 -4.81 0.61
C ALA A 330 7.87 -6.01 0.34
N LYS A 331 8.78 -6.34 1.27
CA LYS A 331 9.63 -7.54 1.14
C LYS A 331 8.78 -8.81 1.07
N SER A 332 7.66 -8.83 1.78
CA SER A 332 6.67 -9.92 1.72
C SER A 332 5.66 -9.69 0.60
N ALA A 333 4.94 -8.57 0.66
CA ALA A 333 3.80 -8.29 -0.21
C ALA A 333 4.20 -8.05 -1.68
N PHE A 334 5.42 -7.61 -1.96
CA PHE A 334 5.89 -7.44 -3.34
C PHE A 334 7.02 -8.42 -3.69
N ALA A 335 8.19 -8.36 -3.05
CA ALA A 335 9.34 -9.18 -3.47
C ALA A 335 9.09 -10.68 -3.27
N GLY A 336 8.52 -11.09 -2.13
CA GLY A 336 8.14 -12.47 -1.83
C GLY A 336 7.04 -12.98 -2.77
N VAL A 337 5.99 -12.18 -2.96
CA VAL A 337 4.89 -12.46 -3.92
C VAL A 337 5.45 -12.61 -5.34
N ALA A 338 6.35 -11.71 -5.77
CA ALA A 338 7.00 -11.78 -7.08
C ALA A 338 7.77 -13.08 -7.28
N LEU A 339 8.56 -13.49 -6.28
CA LEU A 339 9.32 -14.73 -6.34
C LEU A 339 8.41 -15.98 -6.39
N MET A 340 7.33 -16.00 -5.60
CA MET A 340 6.33 -17.08 -5.64
C MET A 340 5.57 -17.10 -6.96
N ARG A 341 5.28 -15.93 -7.56
CA ARG A 341 4.67 -15.84 -8.89
C ARG A 341 5.61 -16.38 -9.97
N LEU A 342 6.88 -16.04 -9.92
CA LEU A 342 7.89 -16.60 -10.83
C LEU A 342 8.00 -18.13 -10.67
N GLY A 343 7.92 -18.65 -9.44
CA GLY A 343 7.87 -20.08 -9.15
C GLY A 343 6.66 -20.75 -9.78
N GLN A 344 5.50 -20.12 -9.70
CA GLN A 344 4.27 -20.61 -10.32
C GLN A 344 4.36 -20.61 -11.86
N LEU A 345 4.96 -19.58 -12.45
CA LEU A 345 5.07 -19.44 -13.92
C LEU A 345 6.14 -20.37 -14.52
N TYR A 346 7.28 -20.53 -13.86
CA TYR A 346 8.47 -21.15 -14.45
C TYR A 346 9.00 -22.37 -13.68
N GLY A 347 8.29 -22.78 -12.63
CA GLY A 347 8.64 -23.94 -11.80
C GLY A 347 9.66 -23.63 -10.71
N ALA A 348 9.84 -24.58 -9.80
CA ALA A 348 10.67 -24.44 -8.59
C ALA A 348 12.16 -24.16 -8.86
N GLY A 349 12.65 -24.39 -10.06
CA GLY A 349 14.04 -24.07 -10.45
C GLY A 349 14.38 -22.58 -10.36
N VAL A 350 13.38 -21.69 -10.30
CA VAL A 350 13.62 -20.25 -10.13
C VAL A 350 14.26 -19.93 -8.77
N TYR A 351 13.92 -20.65 -7.73
CA TYR A 351 14.47 -20.44 -6.39
C TYR A 351 15.96 -20.69 -6.27
N ALA A 352 16.48 -21.60 -7.12
CA ALA A 352 17.90 -21.94 -7.20
C ALA A 352 18.71 -21.05 -8.16
N GLN A 353 18.06 -20.08 -8.84
CA GLN A 353 18.78 -19.14 -9.70
C GLN A 353 19.76 -18.32 -8.88
N ARG A 354 20.97 -18.09 -9.40
CA ARG A 354 22.02 -17.36 -8.70
C ARG A 354 21.99 -15.88 -9.04
N ILE A 355 22.22 -15.02 -8.06
CA ILE A 355 22.25 -13.56 -8.21
C ILE A 355 23.24 -13.15 -9.32
N LYS A 356 24.42 -13.74 -9.35
CA LYS A 356 25.49 -13.40 -10.32
C LYS A 356 25.11 -13.58 -11.78
N ASP A 357 24.15 -14.46 -12.06
CA ASP A 357 23.73 -14.75 -13.44
C ASP A 357 22.83 -13.64 -14.02
N TYR A 358 22.32 -12.72 -13.18
CA TYR A 358 21.34 -11.67 -13.54
C TYR A 358 21.77 -10.25 -13.18
N VAL A 359 22.69 -10.08 -12.24
CA VAL A 359 23.17 -8.77 -11.78
C VAL A 359 24.69 -8.73 -11.94
N PRO A 360 25.21 -8.27 -13.09
CA PRO A 360 26.64 -8.29 -13.36
C PRO A 360 27.47 -7.42 -12.40
N GLU A 361 26.83 -6.47 -11.73
CA GLU A 361 27.40 -5.60 -10.70
C GLU A 361 27.84 -6.35 -9.43
N TYR A 362 27.51 -7.64 -9.29
CA TYR A 362 27.91 -8.47 -8.14
C TYR A 362 29.44 -8.48 -7.89
N LYS A 363 30.23 -8.17 -8.92
CA LYS A 363 31.70 -8.12 -8.85
C LYS A 363 32.22 -6.91 -8.08
N GLU A 364 31.38 -5.94 -7.77
CA GLU A 364 31.77 -4.71 -7.08
C GLU A 364 32.01 -4.92 -5.57
N GLY A 365 31.60 -6.07 -5.00
CA GLY A 365 31.85 -6.42 -3.61
C GLY A 365 31.08 -7.67 -3.16
N GLY A 366 31.45 -8.21 -1.99
CA GLY A 366 30.82 -9.39 -1.42
C GLY A 366 31.21 -10.72 -2.09
N ASN A 367 30.60 -11.79 -1.60
CA ASN A 367 30.75 -13.15 -2.13
C ASN A 367 29.38 -13.69 -2.61
N TRP A 368 28.97 -13.29 -3.81
CA TRP A 368 27.65 -13.60 -4.39
C TRP A 368 27.66 -14.80 -5.35
N GLU A 369 28.81 -15.46 -5.53
CA GLU A 369 28.99 -16.53 -6.51
C GLU A 369 27.99 -17.68 -6.34
N ALA A 370 27.71 -18.08 -5.09
CA ALA A 370 26.81 -19.18 -4.76
C ALA A 370 25.45 -18.73 -4.25
N THR A 371 25.24 -17.43 -4.07
CA THR A 371 24.01 -16.89 -3.49
C THR A 371 22.85 -17.03 -4.44
N THR A 372 21.77 -17.70 -4.01
CA THR A 372 20.55 -17.95 -4.79
C THR A 372 19.44 -16.97 -4.44
N PHE A 373 18.40 -16.92 -5.28
CA PHE A 373 17.17 -16.16 -5.00
C PHE A 373 16.55 -16.60 -3.67
N ASN A 374 16.53 -17.92 -3.39
CA ASN A 374 16.06 -18.44 -2.12
C ASN A 374 16.84 -17.89 -0.93
N ASN A 375 18.17 -17.95 -0.98
CA ASN A 375 19.00 -17.48 0.13
C ASN A 375 18.72 -16.01 0.47
N VAL A 376 18.55 -15.16 -0.54
CA VAL A 376 18.25 -13.73 -0.32
C VAL A 376 16.83 -13.53 0.18
N SER A 377 15.84 -14.30 -0.33
CA SER A 377 14.46 -14.22 0.15
C SER A 377 14.33 -14.60 1.63
N ASP A 378 15.25 -15.41 2.14
CA ASP A 378 15.32 -15.84 3.54
C ASP A 378 16.24 -14.94 4.40
N MET A 379 16.70 -13.79 3.87
CA MET A 379 17.66 -12.90 4.54
C MET A 379 18.95 -13.63 4.96
N ALA A 380 19.38 -14.57 4.16
CA ALA A 380 20.56 -15.40 4.39
C ALA A 380 21.48 -15.46 3.16
N SER A 381 21.79 -14.28 2.61
CA SER A 381 22.64 -14.15 1.42
C SER A 381 24.05 -14.74 1.60
N GLY A 382 24.50 -14.90 2.84
CA GLY A 382 25.88 -15.25 3.18
C GLY A 382 26.83 -14.06 3.18
N ASN A 383 26.35 -12.86 2.86
CA ASN A 383 27.13 -11.62 2.79
C ASN A 383 26.62 -10.64 3.86
N TYR A 384 27.50 -10.10 4.70
CA TYR A 384 27.14 -9.17 5.76
C TYR A 384 28.36 -8.35 6.21
N ASN A 385 28.10 -7.30 6.98
CA ASN A 385 29.13 -6.49 7.60
C ASN A 385 29.09 -6.64 9.12
N LEU A 386 27.91 -6.51 9.72
CA LEU A 386 27.68 -6.60 11.15
C LEU A 386 26.75 -7.79 11.47
N PRO A 387 27.16 -8.74 12.34
CA PRO A 387 26.40 -9.96 12.58
C PRO A 387 25.25 -9.81 13.60
N GLY A 388 25.10 -8.64 14.23
CA GLY A 388 24.07 -8.38 15.22
C GLY A 388 22.66 -8.31 14.61
N TYR A 389 21.64 -8.46 15.47
CA TYR A 389 20.23 -8.32 15.05
C TYR A 389 20.01 -6.95 14.42
N GLU A 390 19.57 -6.95 13.17
CA GLU A 390 19.34 -5.73 12.34
C GLU A 390 20.52 -4.73 12.28
N ALA A 391 21.71 -5.11 12.77
CA ALA A 391 22.85 -4.19 12.87
C ALA A 391 23.35 -3.70 11.49
N ASP A 392 23.22 -4.52 10.45
CA ASP A 392 23.52 -4.08 9.08
C ASP A 392 22.48 -3.11 8.54
N GLU A 393 21.19 -3.31 8.88
CA GLU A 393 20.09 -2.43 8.48
C GLU A 393 20.23 -1.03 9.12
N ASP A 394 20.66 -0.97 10.40
CA ASP A 394 20.86 0.26 11.16
C ASP A 394 22.24 0.90 10.93
N SER A 395 22.99 0.49 9.90
CA SER A 395 24.36 0.94 9.69
C SER A 395 24.46 2.17 8.77
N PRO A 396 25.49 3.03 8.94
CA PRO A 396 25.76 4.14 8.01
C PRO A 396 26.03 3.68 6.57
N ALA A 397 26.40 2.41 6.37
CA ALA A 397 26.57 1.83 5.05
C ALA A 397 25.19 1.60 4.39
N MET A 398 24.20 1.15 5.16
CA MET A 398 22.82 1.03 4.70
C MET A 398 22.21 2.40 4.40
N ASP A 399 22.48 3.42 5.22
CA ASP A 399 22.01 4.78 4.95
C ASP A 399 22.46 5.27 3.57
N ARG A 400 23.75 5.05 3.22
CA ARG A 400 24.26 5.40 1.88
C ARG A 400 23.54 4.68 0.75
N PHE A 401 23.11 3.43 0.97
CA PHE A 401 22.28 2.70 0.02
C PHE A 401 20.85 3.28 -0.04
N LEU A 402 20.26 3.57 1.09
CA LEU A 402 18.87 4.09 1.16
C LEU A 402 18.73 5.45 0.48
N VAL A 403 19.70 6.37 0.67
CA VAL A 403 19.65 7.72 0.08
C VAL A 403 20.01 7.76 -1.40
N ALA A 404 20.70 6.76 -1.94
CA ALA A 404 20.98 6.67 -3.37
C ALA A 404 19.68 6.65 -4.17
N GLU A 405 19.60 7.42 -5.26
CA GLU A 405 18.37 7.53 -6.05
C GLU A 405 18.38 6.68 -7.32
N ASP A 406 19.53 6.61 -8.01
CA ASP A 406 19.65 5.88 -9.26
C ASP A 406 20.03 4.41 -9.04
N ARG A 407 19.61 3.55 -9.99
CA ARG A 407 19.84 2.10 -9.93
C ARG A 407 21.32 1.73 -9.81
N LYS A 408 22.18 2.40 -10.57
CA LYS A 408 23.62 2.06 -10.61
C LYS A 408 24.29 2.33 -9.27
N THR A 409 24.06 3.51 -8.70
CA THR A 409 24.60 3.89 -7.39
C THR A 409 24.01 2.99 -6.28
N LYS A 410 22.71 2.69 -6.31
CA LYS A 410 22.09 1.74 -5.37
C LYS A 410 22.76 0.36 -5.42
N LEU A 411 22.96 -0.21 -6.59
CA LEU A 411 23.62 -1.52 -6.71
C LEU A 411 25.09 -1.47 -6.25
N LYS A 412 25.82 -0.44 -6.67
CA LYS A 412 27.22 -0.27 -6.23
C LYS A 412 27.32 -0.19 -4.70
N THR A 413 26.50 0.63 -4.05
CA THR A 413 26.49 0.75 -2.59
C THR A 413 26.01 -0.53 -1.93
N ALA A 414 24.96 -1.19 -2.45
CA ALA A 414 24.45 -2.45 -1.92
C ALA A 414 25.49 -3.56 -1.91
N PHE A 415 26.26 -3.72 -2.98
CA PHE A 415 27.31 -4.73 -3.05
C PHE A 415 28.55 -4.36 -2.18
N ALA A 416 28.81 -3.07 -1.98
CA ALA A 416 29.96 -2.59 -1.20
C ALA A 416 29.78 -2.71 0.33
N ILE A 417 28.58 -3.00 0.84
CA ILE A 417 28.33 -3.10 2.29
C ILE A 417 29.03 -4.30 2.92
N HIS A 418 29.32 -5.37 2.16
CA HIS A 418 29.62 -6.69 2.68
C HIS A 418 31.12 -6.93 2.82
N HIS A 419 31.59 -7.19 4.04
CA HIS A 419 32.99 -7.47 4.36
C HIS A 419 33.20 -8.82 5.06
N GLN A 420 32.11 -9.53 5.44
CA GLN A 420 32.15 -10.85 6.05
C GLN A 420 31.32 -11.84 5.24
N PHE A 421 31.73 -13.10 5.24
CA PHE A 421 31.12 -14.13 4.40
C PHE A 421 30.94 -15.43 5.16
N VAL A 422 29.79 -16.05 4.95
CA VAL A 422 29.47 -17.42 5.37
C VAL A 422 28.77 -18.14 4.22
N THR A 423 28.60 -19.44 4.35
CA THR A 423 27.81 -20.19 3.37
C THR A 423 26.42 -19.62 3.22
N PRO A 424 25.96 -19.27 2.01
CA PRO A 424 24.60 -18.79 1.78
C PRO A 424 23.55 -19.76 2.34
N GLY A 425 22.52 -19.24 2.98
CA GLY A 425 21.45 -20.01 3.62
C GLY A 425 21.71 -20.42 5.07
N THR A 426 22.89 -20.13 5.64
CA THR A 426 23.25 -20.60 6.99
C THR A 426 23.08 -19.56 8.09
N LYS A 427 23.13 -18.27 7.76
CA LYS A 427 23.04 -17.18 8.73
C LYS A 427 22.06 -16.12 8.28
N TRP A 428 21.11 -15.81 9.15
CA TRP A 428 20.20 -14.70 8.97
C TRP A 428 20.90 -13.37 9.25
N VAL A 429 20.80 -12.45 8.30
CA VAL A 429 21.16 -11.03 8.47
C VAL A 429 20.18 -10.17 7.69
N TYR A 430 19.43 -9.33 8.41
CA TYR A 430 18.43 -8.48 7.79
C TYR A 430 19.06 -7.33 6.99
N GLN A 431 18.72 -7.21 5.71
CA GLN A 431 19.31 -6.22 4.80
C GLN A 431 18.32 -5.81 3.70
N SER A 432 17.91 -4.55 3.69
CA SER A 432 17.12 -3.95 2.60
C SER A 432 17.88 -3.96 1.27
N SER A 433 19.19 -3.76 1.31
CA SER A 433 20.08 -3.81 0.14
C SER A 433 20.06 -5.18 -0.56
N ALA A 434 20.03 -6.26 0.20
CA ALA A 434 19.95 -7.63 -0.37
C ALA A 434 18.62 -7.86 -1.08
N THR A 435 17.49 -7.39 -0.51
CA THR A 435 16.18 -7.46 -1.18
C THR A 435 16.15 -6.66 -2.48
N PHE A 436 16.78 -5.49 -2.52
CA PHE A 436 16.91 -4.71 -3.77
C PHE A 436 17.67 -5.50 -4.83
N ILE A 437 18.83 -6.10 -4.47
CA ILE A 437 19.61 -6.96 -5.36
C ILE A 437 18.74 -8.12 -5.90
N LEU A 438 18.00 -8.81 -5.02
CA LEU A 438 17.07 -9.88 -5.42
C LEU A 438 16.01 -9.37 -6.40
N THR A 439 15.42 -8.21 -6.13
CA THR A 439 14.41 -7.60 -7.00
C THR A 439 14.97 -7.31 -8.38
N GLN A 440 16.22 -6.80 -8.47
CA GLN A 440 16.87 -6.57 -9.75
C GLN A 440 17.18 -7.88 -10.49
N ALA A 441 17.62 -8.91 -9.77
CA ALA A 441 17.89 -10.22 -10.34
C ALA A 441 16.61 -10.89 -10.87
N MET A 442 15.51 -10.84 -10.09
CA MET A 442 14.21 -11.35 -10.53
C MET A 442 13.67 -10.60 -11.75
N ASN A 443 13.85 -9.26 -11.80
CA ASN A 443 13.45 -8.46 -12.94
C ASN A 443 14.24 -8.85 -14.21
N ALA A 444 15.55 -9.05 -14.09
CA ALA A 444 16.37 -9.51 -15.21
C ALA A 444 16.02 -10.94 -15.66
N TYR A 445 15.75 -11.85 -14.70
CA TYR A 445 15.22 -13.18 -15.00
C TYR A 445 13.91 -13.12 -15.79
N LEU A 446 12.95 -12.30 -15.34
CA LEU A 446 11.68 -12.11 -16.02
C LEU A 446 11.88 -11.56 -17.45
N GLN A 447 12.80 -10.59 -17.62
CA GLN A 447 13.14 -10.03 -18.92
C GLN A 447 13.75 -11.06 -19.86
N GLN A 448 14.55 -12.01 -19.37
CA GLN A 448 15.03 -13.14 -20.18
C GLN A 448 13.88 -14.06 -20.63
N LYS A 449 12.82 -14.19 -19.85
CA LYS A 449 11.67 -15.06 -20.16
C LYS A 449 10.63 -14.39 -21.05
N GLN A 450 10.39 -13.09 -20.88
CA GLN A 450 9.27 -12.37 -21.51
C GLN A 450 9.71 -11.20 -22.40
N GLY A 451 11.02 -10.96 -22.53
CA GLY A 451 11.58 -9.85 -23.31
C GLY A 451 11.88 -8.61 -22.46
N THR A 452 12.72 -7.73 -23.02
CA THR A 452 13.35 -6.60 -22.30
C THR A 452 12.37 -5.54 -21.78
N LYS A 453 11.11 -5.56 -22.21
CA LYS A 453 10.04 -4.66 -21.73
C LYS A 453 9.32 -5.19 -20.50
N ALA A 454 9.54 -6.45 -20.13
CA ALA A 454 8.93 -7.02 -18.94
C ALA A 454 9.43 -6.31 -17.67
N ASP A 455 8.53 -6.12 -16.73
CA ASP A 455 8.78 -5.42 -15.47
C ASP A 455 8.18 -6.23 -14.32
N LEU A 456 8.99 -6.46 -13.30
CA LEU A 456 8.63 -7.33 -12.18
C LEU A 456 7.42 -6.81 -11.39
N PHE A 457 7.34 -5.48 -11.17
CA PHE A 457 6.18 -4.91 -10.48
C PHE A 457 4.92 -4.99 -11.35
N HIS A 458 5.04 -4.74 -12.65
CA HIS A 458 3.89 -4.89 -13.56
C HIS A 458 3.37 -6.33 -13.59
N MET A 459 4.25 -7.34 -13.54
CA MET A 459 3.82 -8.74 -13.41
C MET A 459 2.99 -8.94 -12.13
N VAL A 460 3.47 -8.49 -10.96
CA VAL A 460 2.73 -8.62 -9.69
C VAL A 460 1.44 -7.81 -9.72
N ARG A 461 1.49 -6.59 -10.24
CA ARG A 461 0.31 -5.73 -10.40
C ARG A 461 -0.77 -6.42 -11.23
N ASP A 462 -0.41 -6.91 -12.42
CA ASP A 462 -1.38 -7.40 -13.41
C ASP A 462 -1.87 -8.81 -13.07
N ASP A 463 -1.00 -9.66 -12.52
CA ASP A 463 -1.30 -11.06 -12.25
C ASP A 463 -1.87 -11.30 -10.82
N VAL A 464 -1.62 -10.38 -9.88
CA VAL A 464 -2.03 -10.56 -8.47
C VAL A 464 -2.87 -9.39 -7.97
N TYR A 465 -2.38 -8.15 -8.04
CA TYR A 465 -3.05 -7.02 -7.41
C TYR A 465 -4.34 -6.60 -8.13
N VAL A 466 -4.34 -6.58 -9.47
CA VAL A 466 -5.54 -6.27 -10.26
C VAL A 466 -6.63 -7.33 -10.06
N PRO A 467 -6.35 -8.66 -10.12
CA PRO A 467 -7.34 -9.68 -9.77
C PRO A 467 -7.82 -9.62 -8.31
N LEU A 468 -6.97 -9.21 -7.36
CA LEU A 468 -7.36 -8.95 -5.97
C LEU A 468 -8.20 -7.68 -5.79
N HIS A 469 -8.39 -6.90 -6.86
CA HIS A 469 -9.08 -5.61 -6.81
C HIS A 469 -8.42 -4.60 -5.85
N VAL A 470 -7.09 -4.56 -5.80
CA VAL A 470 -6.33 -3.50 -5.14
C VAL A 470 -6.71 -2.15 -5.75
N SER A 471 -6.85 -1.13 -4.92
CA SER A 471 -7.27 0.21 -5.34
C SER A 471 -6.33 0.81 -6.40
N GLN A 472 -6.85 1.67 -7.28
CA GLN A 472 -6.04 2.30 -8.32
C GLN A 472 -4.83 3.05 -7.75
N GLY A 473 -4.98 3.68 -6.58
CA GLY A 473 -3.88 4.33 -5.87
C GLY A 473 -2.82 3.38 -5.32
N GLY A 474 -3.21 2.12 -5.03
CA GLY A 474 -2.31 1.06 -4.55
C GLY A 474 -1.53 0.34 -5.67
N LEU A 475 -1.93 0.51 -6.94
CA LEU A 475 -1.28 -0.14 -8.10
C LEU A 475 0.01 0.58 -8.54
N THR A 476 0.79 1.08 -7.58
CA THR A 476 2.03 1.80 -7.82
C THR A 476 3.12 1.40 -6.83
N THR A 477 4.37 1.66 -7.18
CA THR A 477 5.52 1.44 -6.29
C THR A 477 6.59 2.49 -6.54
N LEU A 478 7.42 2.74 -5.52
CA LEU A 478 8.63 3.54 -5.69
C LEU A 478 9.62 2.84 -6.64
N ARG A 479 10.27 3.67 -7.44
CA ARG A 479 11.26 3.23 -8.43
C ARG A 479 12.51 4.12 -8.34
N THR A 480 13.63 3.61 -8.78
CA THR A 480 14.85 4.41 -8.92
C THR A 480 14.60 5.59 -9.88
N ASP A 481 15.46 6.60 -9.79
CA ASP A 481 15.49 7.76 -10.67
C ASP A 481 14.21 8.62 -10.60
N ASN A 482 13.37 8.42 -9.59
CA ASN A 482 12.03 9.03 -9.49
C ASN A 482 11.29 8.97 -10.84
N SER A 483 11.28 7.82 -11.47
CA SER A 483 10.84 7.63 -12.85
C SER A 483 9.94 6.40 -13.00
N PRO A 484 8.85 6.48 -13.78
CA PRO A 484 8.01 5.30 -14.05
C PRO A 484 8.77 4.19 -14.81
N ARG A 485 9.93 4.51 -15.39
CA ARG A 485 10.82 3.56 -16.07
C ARG A 485 11.97 3.08 -15.18
N GLY A 486 12.12 3.64 -14.00
CA GLY A 486 13.12 3.22 -13.02
C GLY A 486 12.91 1.80 -12.54
N ALA A 487 13.94 1.21 -11.95
CA ALA A 487 13.86 -0.13 -11.40
C ALA A 487 12.98 -0.15 -10.15
N PRO A 488 12.09 -1.15 -9.96
CA PRO A 488 11.26 -1.24 -8.77
C PRO A 488 12.13 -1.55 -7.54
N SER A 489 11.75 -0.96 -6.39
CA SER A 489 12.56 -1.03 -5.16
C SER A 489 12.51 -2.41 -4.49
N GLY A 490 11.34 -3.00 -4.34
CA GLY A 490 11.12 -4.33 -3.77
C GLY A 490 11.20 -4.42 -2.25
N TYR A 491 12.06 -3.65 -1.61
CA TYR A 491 12.25 -3.66 -0.15
C TYR A 491 11.33 -2.66 0.59
N TYR A 492 10.75 -1.70 -0.13
CA TYR A 492 9.73 -0.75 0.30
C TYR A 492 9.01 -0.17 -0.93
N GLY A 493 8.08 0.77 -0.72
CA GLY A 493 7.58 1.61 -1.80
C GLY A 493 6.17 1.35 -2.26
N LEU A 494 5.38 0.51 -1.56
CA LEU A 494 3.95 0.40 -1.78
C LEU A 494 3.20 1.44 -0.95
N PHE A 495 2.02 1.86 -1.45
CA PHE A 495 1.14 2.86 -0.83
C PHE A 495 -0.29 2.33 -0.84
N LEU A 496 -0.66 1.61 0.20
CA LEU A 496 -1.88 0.82 0.26
C LEU A 496 -2.98 1.54 1.05
N SER A 497 -4.24 1.29 0.71
CA SER A 497 -5.36 1.61 1.59
C SER A 497 -5.59 0.51 2.63
N LYS A 498 -6.45 0.74 3.62
CA LYS A 498 -6.86 -0.28 4.59
C LYS A 498 -7.44 -1.52 3.89
N ASP A 499 -8.28 -1.30 2.88
CA ASP A 499 -8.90 -2.35 2.09
C ASP A 499 -7.87 -3.15 1.28
N ASP A 500 -6.87 -2.48 0.69
CA ASP A 500 -5.78 -3.14 -0.03
C ASP A 500 -4.98 -4.07 0.89
N ILE A 501 -4.67 -3.60 2.10
CA ILE A 501 -3.95 -4.38 3.11
C ILE A 501 -4.76 -5.61 3.51
N ALA A 502 -6.06 -5.42 3.80
CA ALA A 502 -6.96 -6.50 4.18
C ALA A 502 -7.07 -7.57 3.07
N LYS A 503 -7.17 -7.17 1.81
CA LYS A 503 -7.22 -8.07 0.64
C LYS A 503 -5.94 -8.86 0.46
N ILE A 504 -4.78 -8.16 0.42
CA ILE A 504 -3.47 -8.81 0.23
C ILE A 504 -3.19 -9.77 1.39
N ALA A 505 -3.44 -9.35 2.62
CA ALA A 505 -3.21 -10.17 3.80
C ALA A 505 -4.12 -11.40 3.84
N SER A 506 -5.41 -11.25 3.53
CA SER A 506 -6.35 -12.36 3.47
C SER A 506 -5.98 -13.36 2.38
N PHE A 507 -5.60 -12.90 1.19
CA PHE A 507 -5.13 -13.74 0.11
C PHE A 507 -3.89 -14.54 0.48
N LEU A 508 -2.89 -13.91 1.09
CA LEU A 508 -1.70 -14.61 1.55
C LEU A 508 -2.05 -15.60 2.67
N ASN A 509 -2.90 -15.20 3.61
CA ASN A 509 -3.28 -16.02 4.77
C ASN A 509 -4.13 -17.25 4.40
N ASP A 510 -4.86 -17.22 3.29
CA ASP A 510 -5.56 -18.40 2.75
C ASP A 510 -4.59 -19.54 2.42
N GLY A 511 -3.37 -19.23 2.00
CA GLY A 511 -2.31 -20.19 1.74
C GLY A 511 -2.49 -21.03 0.49
N SER A 512 -3.57 -20.83 -0.28
CA SER A 512 -3.83 -21.54 -1.53
C SER A 512 -3.02 -21.00 -2.70
N GLY A 513 -2.79 -19.67 -2.70
CA GLY A 513 -2.19 -18.96 -3.83
C GLY A 513 -3.07 -18.91 -5.08
N VAL A 514 -4.40 -19.08 -4.91
CA VAL A 514 -5.40 -19.15 -6.00
C VAL A 514 -6.30 -17.94 -5.97
N LEU A 515 -6.51 -17.29 -7.11
CA LEU A 515 -7.46 -16.20 -7.31
C LEU A 515 -8.47 -16.59 -8.38
N ASP A 516 -9.77 -16.52 -8.07
CA ASP A 516 -10.87 -16.87 -8.99
C ASP A 516 -10.66 -18.26 -9.65
N GLY A 517 -10.15 -19.22 -8.89
CA GLY A 517 -9.84 -20.58 -9.36
C GLY A 517 -8.55 -20.71 -10.18
N ILE A 518 -7.79 -19.63 -10.36
CA ILE A 518 -6.53 -19.61 -11.10
C ILE A 518 -5.36 -19.61 -10.13
N PRO A 519 -4.42 -20.59 -10.18
CA PRO A 519 -3.20 -20.58 -9.40
C PRO A 519 -2.30 -19.41 -9.82
N VAL A 520 -2.07 -18.45 -8.94
CA VAL A 520 -1.23 -17.26 -9.21
C VAL A 520 0.08 -17.28 -8.45
N LEU A 521 0.16 -17.94 -7.29
CA LEU A 521 1.39 -18.16 -6.53
C LEU A 521 1.70 -19.65 -6.39
N ASP A 522 2.98 -20.00 -6.20
CA ASP A 522 3.39 -21.36 -5.83
C ASP A 522 2.83 -21.70 -4.44
N PRO A 523 1.85 -22.62 -4.33
CA PRO A 523 1.15 -22.88 -3.08
C PRO A 523 2.05 -23.57 -2.04
N ARG A 524 3.05 -24.33 -2.48
CA ARG A 524 4.02 -24.97 -1.57
C ARG A 524 4.86 -23.91 -0.88
N ARG A 525 5.43 -22.97 -1.66
CA ARG A 525 6.24 -21.87 -1.12
C ARG A 525 5.44 -20.94 -0.21
N LEU A 526 4.19 -20.67 -0.57
CA LEU A 526 3.30 -19.86 0.26
C LEU A 526 3.01 -20.54 1.61
N LYS A 527 2.75 -21.87 1.61
CA LYS A 527 2.55 -22.62 2.87
C LYS A 527 3.82 -22.67 3.72
N GLU A 528 5.00 -22.83 3.10
CA GLU A 528 6.29 -22.75 3.80
C GLU A 528 6.48 -21.36 4.42
N ALA A 529 6.23 -20.27 3.67
CA ALA A 529 6.31 -18.90 4.15
C ALA A 529 5.35 -18.60 5.32
N LEU A 530 4.18 -19.21 5.32
CA LEU A 530 3.20 -19.13 6.40
C LEU A 530 3.52 -20.05 7.58
N LEU A 531 4.62 -20.82 7.52
CA LEU A 531 4.99 -21.82 8.53
C LEU A 531 3.87 -22.87 8.76
N ARG A 532 3.21 -23.26 7.66
CA ARG A 532 2.14 -24.29 7.61
C ARG A 532 2.55 -25.50 6.73
N GLY A 533 3.84 -25.59 6.41
CA GLY A 533 4.43 -26.76 5.74
C GLY A 533 4.56 -27.96 6.68
N PRO A 534 5.06 -29.10 6.17
CA PRO A 534 5.18 -30.33 6.96
C PRO A 534 6.19 -30.22 8.11
N ASP A 535 7.17 -29.34 8.03
CA ASP A 535 8.15 -29.07 9.07
C ASP A 535 8.37 -27.54 9.22
N PRO A 536 7.48 -26.85 9.96
CA PRO A 536 7.59 -25.41 10.15
C PRO A 536 8.87 -24.99 10.89
N ALA A 537 9.40 -25.85 11.76
CA ALA A 537 10.58 -25.55 12.55
C ALA A 537 11.87 -25.58 11.72
N ALA A 538 11.89 -26.32 10.61
CA ALA A 538 13.01 -26.35 9.67
C ALA A 538 12.88 -25.34 8.51
N ALA A 539 11.70 -24.71 8.35
CA ALA A 539 11.48 -23.77 7.26
C ALA A 539 12.30 -22.48 7.42
N GLY A 540 12.85 -21.97 6.31
CA GLY A 540 13.62 -20.72 6.26
C GLY A 540 14.86 -20.73 7.13
N VAL A 541 15.21 -19.56 7.69
CA VAL A 541 16.39 -19.38 8.53
C VAL A 541 16.01 -18.89 9.92
N ARG A 542 16.66 -19.44 10.94
CA ARG A 542 16.49 -19.01 12.33
C ARG A 542 16.97 -17.58 12.51
N VAL A 543 16.18 -16.78 13.19
CA VAL A 543 16.52 -15.39 13.52
C VAL A 543 17.24 -15.34 14.87
N GLU A 544 18.49 -14.91 14.85
CA GLU A 544 19.35 -14.78 16.03
C GLU A 544 19.43 -13.30 16.48
N GLY A 545 19.54 -13.06 17.79
CA GLY A 545 19.78 -11.72 18.35
C GLY A 545 18.75 -11.23 19.37
N SER A 546 19.03 -10.12 20.05
CA SER A 546 18.39 -9.71 21.29
C SER A 546 17.59 -8.39 21.29
N LYS A 547 17.50 -7.62 20.20
CA LYS A 547 16.64 -6.39 20.16
C LYS A 547 15.13 -6.70 20.15
N LEU A 548 14.73 -7.82 20.70
CA LEU A 548 13.39 -8.39 20.57
C LEU A 548 12.34 -7.83 21.50
N THR A 549 12.73 -7.13 22.53
CA THR A 549 11.81 -6.58 23.53
C THR A 549 10.81 -5.58 22.95
N SER A 550 11.21 -4.82 21.93
CA SER A 550 10.32 -3.86 21.26
C SER A 550 9.28 -4.51 20.33
N LEU A 551 9.65 -5.59 19.63
CA LEU A 551 8.74 -6.28 18.69
C LEU A 551 7.67 -7.14 19.39
N LEU A 552 7.84 -7.45 20.67
CA LEU A 552 6.94 -8.33 21.44
C LEU A 552 6.22 -7.65 22.60
N GLY A 553 6.41 -6.34 22.82
CA GLY A 553 5.63 -5.57 23.79
C GLY A 553 5.88 -5.89 25.26
N ARG A 554 7.06 -6.43 25.65
CA ARG A 554 7.46 -6.56 27.06
C ARG A 554 8.87 -6.04 27.31
N PRO A 555 9.06 -5.04 28.20
CA PRO A 555 10.36 -4.73 28.77
C PRO A 555 10.73 -5.81 29.81
N GLY A 556 11.85 -6.48 29.61
CA GLY A 556 12.64 -6.99 30.70
C GLY A 556 12.22 -8.26 31.42
N ASP A 557 12.00 -9.38 30.71
CA ASP A 557 12.13 -10.68 31.33
C ASP A 557 13.48 -11.31 30.94
N GLY A 558 14.44 -11.27 31.87
CA GLY A 558 15.80 -11.76 31.71
C GLY A 558 15.96 -13.28 31.51
N ARG A 559 15.06 -13.91 30.71
CA ARG A 559 15.14 -15.34 30.35
C ARG A 559 15.69 -15.48 28.93
N GLY A 560 17.02 -15.40 28.83
CA GLY A 560 17.76 -15.18 27.60
C GLY A 560 18.07 -16.41 26.74
N SER A 561 17.51 -17.61 26.91
CA SER A 561 17.96 -18.76 26.09
C SER A 561 16.87 -19.47 25.28
N ALA A 562 15.62 -19.50 25.71
CA ALA A 562 14.54 -20.17 24.98
C ALA A 562 13.90 -19.31 23.87
N ALA A 563 13.99 -17.98 23.96
CA ALA A 563 13.35 -17.06 23.02
C ALA A 563 13.96 -17.04 21.61
N SER A 564 15.24 -17.46 21.45
CA SER A 564 15.92 -17.43 20.13
C SER A 564 15.45 -18.54 19.19
N ASP A 565 14.97 -19.68 19.71
CA ASP A 565 14.49 -20.79 18.87
C ASP A 565 13.09 -20.57 18.29
N SER A 566 12.40 -19.56 18.75
CA SER A 566 11.01 -19.29 18.45
C SER A 566 10.78 -18.35 17.26
N ARG A 567 11.81 -18.03 16.49
CA ARG A 567 11.71 -17.08 15.36
C ARG A 567 12.33 -17.58 14.09
N ARG A 568 11.65 -17.33 12.98
CA ARG A 568 12.10 -17.67 11.63
C ARG A 568 11.93 -16.48 10.68
N TYR A 569 12.72 -16.48 9.62
CA TYR A 569 12.46 -15.67 8.43
C TYR A 569 12.36 -16.59 7.22
N VAL A 570 11.21 -16.57 6.55
CA VAL A 570 10.86 -17.57 5.53
C VAL A 570 10.29 -16.88 4.31
N HIS A 571 11.03 -16.86 3.21
CA HIS A 571 10.55 -16.38 1.89
C HIS A 571 9.95 -14.97 1.90
N GLY A 572 10.55 -14.09 2.70
CA GLY A 572 10.10 -12.71 2.84
C GLY A 572 9.15 -12.47 4.01
N LEU A 573 8.68 -13.49 4.74
CA LEU A 573 7.85 -13.34 5.94
C LEU A 573 8.65 -13.62 7.21
N TRP A 574 8.29 -12.90 8.26
CA TRP A 574 8.68 -13.24 9.62
C TRP A 574 7.77 -14.34 10.17
N GLY A 575 8.30 -15.16 11.07
CA GLY A 575 7.54 -16.13 11.83
C GLY A 575 7.86 -16.10 13.32
N ARG A 576 6.84 -16.21 14.16
CA ARG A 576 6.97 -16.34 15.61
C ARG A 576 6.24 -17.59 16.06
N TYR A 577 6.93 -18.44 16.81
CA TYR A 577 6.32 -19.56 17.53
C TYR A 577 5.75 -19.09 18.87
N LEU A 578 4.51 -19.42 19.12
CA LEU A 578 3.82 -19.15 20.37
C LEU A 578 3.55 -20.49 21.07
N GLY A 579 4.46 -20.87 21.95
CA GLY A 579 4.38 -22.11 22.73
C GLY A 579 3.49 -21.93 23.96
N VAL A 580 2.68 -22.92 24.32
CA VAL A 580 1.79 -22.88 25.50
C VAL A 580 2.57 -22.72 26.82
N GLU A 581 3.83 -23.14 26.86
CA GLU A 581 4.71 -22.97 28.04
C GLU A 581 5.03 -21.49 28.31
N GLU A 582 5.24 -20.72 27.25
CA GLU A 582 5.51 -19.27 27.32
C GLU A 582 4.19 -18.45 27.33
N PHE A 583 3.16 -18.96 26.66
CA PHE A 583 1.86 -18.30 26.45
C PHE A 583 0.71 -19.22 26.87
N PRO A 584 0.49 -19.42 28.18
CA PRO A 584 -0.51 -20.36 28.71
C PRO A 584 -1.97 -19.98 28.42
N GLN A 585 -2.20 -18.78 27.91
CA GLN A 585 -3.54 -18.37 27.45
C GLN A 585 -3.99 -19.05 26.15
N PHE A 586 -3.09 -19.70 25.41
CA PHE A 586 -3.43 -20.47 24.21
C PHE A 586 -3.66 -21.94 24.55
N SER A 587 -4.60 -22.56 23.83
CA SER A 587 -4.94 -23.99 23.99
C SER A 587 -3.93 -24.95 23.34
N CYS A 588 -3.09 -24.43 22.46
CA CYS A 588 -2.04 -25.18 21.76
C CYS A 588 -0.92 -24.24 21.32
N SER A 589 0.20 -24.82 20.94
CA SER A 589 1.33 -24.10 20.37
C SER A 589 1.15 -23.95 18.85
N PHE A 590 1.48 -22.77 18.29
CA PHE A 590 1.36 -22.50 16.87
C PHE A 590 2.35 -21.44 16.38
N TRP A 591 2.55 -21.39 15.06
CA TRP A 591 3.31 -20.34 14.42
C TRP A 591 2.38 -19.23 13.92
N VAL A 592 2.82 -17.98 14.06
CA VAL A 592 2.20 -16.81 13.41
C VAL A 592 3.19 -16.26 12.41
N ALA A 593 2.81 -16.26 11.13
CA ALA A 593 3.55 -15.53 10.11
C ALA A 593 3.14 -14.05 10.14
N PHE A 594 4.09 -13.15 9.89
CA PHE A 594 3.78 -11.72 9.89
C PHE A 594 4.70 -10.93 8.95
N MET A 595 4.22 -9.76 8.54
CA MET A 595 4.97 -8.76 7.80
C MET A 595 5.22 -7.58 8.72
N SER A 596 6.43 -7.03 8.69
CA SER A 596 6.82 -5.89 9.51
C SER A 596 7.44 -4.79 8.66
N GLY A 597 7.12 -3.54 8.98
CA GLY A 597 7.64 -2.35 8.33
C GLY A 597 8.05 -1.29 9.34
N TYR A 598 9.06 -0.51 8.98
CA TYR A 598 9.59 0.57 9.81
C TYR A 598 8.50 1.50 10.34
N GLY A 599 8.67 2.02 11.54
CA GLY A 599 7.75 2.96 12.17
C GLY A 599 6.58 2.33 12.93
N GLY A 600 6.50 0.98 13.03
CA GLY A 600 5.43 0.29 13.75
C GLY A 600 4.37 -0.32 12.84
N ASN A 601 4.66 -0.49 11.55
CA ASN A 601 3.74 -1.11 10.61
C ASN A 601 3.82 -2.64 10.70
N LEU A 602 2.68 -3.28 10.89
CA LEU A 602 2.58 -4.72 11.10
C LEU A 602 1.34 -5.32 10.42
N VAL A 603 1.49 -6.54 9.90
CA VAL A 603 0.37 -7.38 9.44
C VAL A 603 0.61 -8.81 9.91
N ALA A 604 -0.23 -9.32 10.81
CA ALA A 604 -0.16 -10.67 11.35
C ALA A 604 -1.15 -11.61 10.64
N LEU A 605 -0.69 -12.80 10.29
CA LEU A 605 -1.41 -13.82 9.53
C LEU A 605 -1.57 -15.07 10.40
N LEU A 606 -2.75 -15.24 11.02
CA LEU A 606 -2.98 -16.32 11.98
C LEU A 606 -3.41 -17.61 11.26
N PRO A 607 -3.04 -18.79 11.78
CA PRO A 607 -3.41 -20.08 11.16
C PRO A 607 -4.92 -20.35 11.16
N ASN A 608 -5.70 -19.70 12.02
CA ASN A 608 -7.16 -19.78 12.03
C ASN A 608 -7.85 -18.93 10.93
N GLY A 609 -7.09 -18.39 9.98
CA GLY A 609 -7.61 -17.59 8.87
C GLY A 609 -7.85 -16.12 9.19
N THR A 610 -7.67 -15.69 10.47
CA THR A 610 -7.81 -14.27 10.82
C THR A 610 -6.55 -13.47 10.49
N VAL A 611 -6.73 -12.17 10.25
CA VAL A 611 -5.65 -11.21 9.99
C VAL A 611 -5.79 -10.06 10.98
N PHE A 612 -4.67 -9.54 11.44
CA PHE A 612 -4.59 -8.24 12.13
C PHE A 612 -3.58 -7.35 11.43
N TYR A 613 -3.87 -6.07 11.35
CA TYR A 613 -2.88 -5.09 10.92
C TYR A 613 -2.93 -3.83 11.78
N SER A 614 -1.79 -3.18 11.94
CA SER A 614 -1.67 -1.83 12.49
C SER A 614 -0.62 -1.04 11.73
N PHE A 615 -0.89 0.24 11.51
CA PHE A 615 0.03 1.20 10.90
C PHE A 615 0.22 2.36 11.87
N SER A 616 1.47 2.74 12.08
CA SER A 616 1.86 3.67 13.12
C SER A 616 3.08 4.48 12.69
N ASP A 617 3.31 5.59 13.35
CA ASP A 617 4.54 6.36 13.30
C ASP A 617 5.26 6.42 14.67
N GLY A 618 4.90 5.52 15.59
CA GLY A 618 5.46 5.39 16.95
C GLY A 618 6.65 4.44 17.07
N ASN A 619 6.96 3.69 16.01
CA ASN A 619 7.98 2.64 16.01
C ASN A 619 7.77 1.56 17.08
N GLU A 620 6.52 1.25 17.39
CA GLU A 620 6.10 0.23 18.34
C GLU A 620 5.42 -0.95 17.62
N PHE A 621 5.65 -2.19 18.13
CA PHE A 621 5.17 -3.41 17.48
C PHE A 621 4.47 -4.39 18.46
N PRO A 622 3.56 -3.95 19.32
CA PRO A 622 2.94 -4.80 20.34
C PRO A 622 1.71 -5.53 19.83
N TRP A 623 1.89 -6.55 19.00
CA TRP A 623 0.80 -7.29 18.36
C TRP A 623 0.29 -8.53 19.13
N LEU A 624 0.95 -8.96 20.22
CA LEU A 624 0.57 -10.16 20.96
C LEU A 624 -0.83 -10.06 21.57
N GLY A 625 -1.24 -8.87 22.03
CA GLY A 625 -2.59 -8.62 22.52
C GLY A 625 -3.65 -8.91 21.45
N ALA A 626 -3.41 -8.43 20.23
CA ALA A 626 -4.28 -8.70 19.09
C ALA A 626 -4.37 -10.20 18.77
N VAL A 627 -3.24 -10.91 18.74
CA VAL A 627 -3.22 -12.37 18.51
C VAL A 627 -3.99 -13.11 19.58
N THR A 628 -3.86 -12.71 20.85
CA THR A 628 -4.61 -13.30 21.97
C THR A 628 -6.11 -13.14 21.79
N GLU A 629 -6.56 -11.97 21.34
CA GLU A 629 -7.99 -11.73 21.09
C GLU A 629 -8.49 -12.50 19.84
N LEU A 630 -7.71 -12.54 18.77
CA LEU A 630 -8.07 -13.27 17.55
C LEU A 630 -8.13 -14.79 17.74
N ALA A 631 -7.31 -15.34 18.64
CA ALA A 631 -7.34 -16.77 18.95
C ALA A 631 -8.65 -17.20 19.67
N LYS A 632 -9.43 -16.25 20.20
CA LYS A 632 -10.76 -16.53 20.77
C LYS A 632 -11.84 -16.73 19.71
N LEU A 633 -11.63 -16.26 18.47
CA LEU A 633 -12.61 -16.39 17.37
C LEU A 633 -12.67 -17.79 16.80
N ALA A 634 -11.52 -18.43 16.68
CA ALA A 634 -11.36 -19.82 16.29
C ALA A 634 -10.02 -20.34 16.82
N PRO A 635 -9.89 -21.64 17.12
CA PRO A 635 -8.62 -22.21 17.53
C PRO A 635 -7.54 -21.91 16.47
N ALA A 636 -6.40 -21.40 16.93
CA ALA A 636 -5.22 -21.20 16.09
C ALA A 636 -4.37 -22.47 15.96
N CYS A 637 -4.88 -23.58 16.48
CA CYS A 637 -4.24 -24.88 16.46
C CYS A 637 -4.24 -25.48 15.05
N PRO A 638 -3.13 -26.13 14.61
CA PRO A 638 -3.08 -26.84 13.35
C PRO A 638 -4.03 -28.04 13.27
#